data_37aef80787ad613e80f82edd2a6a4810
#
_entry.id   37aef80787ad613e80f82edd2a6a4810
#
_cell.length_a   1.000
_cell.length_b   1.000
_cell.length_c   1.000
_cell.angle_alpha   90.00
_cell.angle_beta   90.00
_cell.angle_gamma   90.00
#
_symmetry.space_group_name_H-M   'P 1'
#
loop_
_entity.id
_entity.type
_entity.pdbx_description
1 polymer ?
#
loop_
_entity_poly.entity_id
_entity_poly.type
_entity_poly.pdbx_seq_one_letter_code
_entity_poly.pdbx_strand_id
1 'polypeptide(L)'
;MHPIKPLTGWLRDFLVGIDLPIATVFPADPTILSDDHGPANGATIADALRRFLDGHPTPSVPDALERRIDIAAGLFGLSSTEAVILRILVHTRRLEALETLCTLAAPWKSPGFEMETISPAGIASVTGLHLQDVSEALAETGRLAGSGLVIVEPSGRLTLLGRVYRYIASGGARDARNAIIGTPAPASLDWDDFSHFGPDLDTIAAVMRGALAAREPGVNILLWGPPGTGKTEFAKTLAAHLGVSLFPVGEADRRGGEPERYERLGALRAAQRLLSRAGPGVVLFDEAEDLLVPPTGPFNEEITQGSRVFLHRQLETNPVPVIWALNNLDDVDPAIRRRMSCCLEMAVPPLRIRRALWTRLAAEEGVALPREDALHLARALRTPPSLVRGALRAARLAGGDPVHVRRVVQGMTSTLDGGVLPPPEAEARADFDPGLINADLDLTGLAERLASVDGGRDGKGVSILLSGPSGAGKTAWTHHLAERLEREVMVQPAAALLATTHIERLIAAVFNQARKTGAVLLLTGAEAVLFERGWPQASQRALSATIGWLEQHDGLLVCAVAESDRVDPAALRRFSFRATLRFLTAAQVRRAFQAMFGMDAPAALESVTRLTPADFLAVRRRTAILGRCDDARSLAAMLATEAEGRVGVGGEMGVGFGRFGPGGT
;
A
#
# COMPACT_ATOMS: atom_id res chain seq x y z
N MET A 1 -44.37 23.33 -16.46
CA MET A 1 -44.18 21.87 -16.62
C MET A 1 -45.01 21.43 -17.81
N HIS A 2 -44.43 21.31 -18.99
CA HIS A 2 -45.14 20.72 -20.12
C HIS A 2 -45.12 19.20 -19.98
N PRO A 3 -46.28 18.52 -20.14
CA PRO A 3 -46.33 17.08 -20.14
C PRO A 3 -45.46 16.55 -21.29
N ILE A 4 -44.49 15.71 -20.98
CA ILE A 4 -43.58 15.09 -21.94
C ILE A 4 -44.42 14.14 -22.79
N LYS A 5 -44.57 14.44 -24.09
CA LYS A 5 -45.14 13.51 -25.07
C LYS A 5 -44.32 12.20 -25.04
N PRO A 6 -44.98 11.03 -25.19
CA PRO A 6 -44.24 9.78 -25.32
C PRO A 6 -43.16 9.88 -26.40
N LEU A 7 -42.00 9.30 -26.16
CA LEU A 7 -40.79 9.41 -27.01
C LEU A 7 -41.10 9.11 -28.50
N THR A 8 -42.01 8.20 -28.77
CA THR A 8 -42.47 7.85 -30.13
C THR A 8 -43.33 8.92 -30.80
N GLY A 9 -44.18 9.61 -30.05
CA GLY A 9 -44.93 10.77 -30.56
C GLY A 9 -43.96 11.89 -30.95
N TRP A 10 -42.96 12.14 -30.11
CA TRP A 10 -41.93 13.12 -30.35
C TRP A 10 -41.02 12.73 -31.52
N LEU A 11 -40.57 11.48 -31.65
CA LEU A 11 -39.82 10.97 -32.79
C LEU A 11 -40.61 11.08 -34.10
N ARG A 12 -41.92 10.78 -34.05
CA ARG A 12 -42.82 10.91 -35.19
C ARG A 12 -43.03 12.37 -35.59
N ASP A 13 -43.29 13.27 -34.62
CA ASP A 13 -43.39 14.74 -34.84
C ASP A 13 -42.06 15.31 -35.35
N PHE A 14 -40.93 14.80 -34.90
CA PHE A 14 -39.59 15.18 -35.33
C PHE A 14 -39.30 14.73 -36.78
N LEU A 15 -39.59 13.50 -37.15
CA LEU A 15 -39.40 12.98 -38.53
C LEU A 15 -40.34 13.66 -39.53
N VAL A 16 -41.53 14.10 -39.07
CA VAL A 16 -42.45 14.89 -39.90
C VAL A 16 -42.03 16.36 -39.99
N GLY A 17 -41.40 16.91 -38.95
CA GLY A 17 -40.91 18.30 -38.90
C GLY A 17 -39.56 18.56 -39.58
N ILE A 18 -38.79 17.53 -39.86
CA ILE A 18 -37.51 17.64 -40.57
C ILE A 18 -37.78 17.58 -42.08
N ASP A 19 -38.02 18.76 -42.69
CA ASP A 19 -37.84 18.97 -44.11
C ASP A 19 -36.33 19.05 -44.44
N LEU A 20 -35.56 18.13 -43.90
CA LEU A 20 -34.13 17.97 -44.21
C LEU A 20 -34.04 17.22 -45.54
N PRO A 21 -33.25 17.72 -46.49
CA PRO A 21 -32.88 16.93 -47.65
C PRO A 21 -32.11 15.71 -47.17
N ILE A 22 -32.80 14.60 -47.00
CA ILE A 22 -32.31 13.32 -46.49
C ILE A 22 -31.09 12.84 -47.29
N ALA A 23 -30.94 13.29 -48.54
CA ALA A 23 -29.77 13.07 -49.39
C ALA A 23 -28.45 13.61 -48.83
N THR A 24 -28.44 14.57 -47.90
CA THR A 24 -27.22 15.13 -47.27
C THR A 24 -26.86 14.45 -45.95
N VAL A 25 -27.76 13.70 -45.34
CA VAL A 25 -27.57 13.08 -44.02
C VAL A 25 -27.08 11.63 -44.13
N PHE A 26 -27.34 10.95 -45.25
CA PHE A 26 -26.91 9.55 -45.45
C PHE A 26 -25.92 9.46 -46.62
N PRO A 27 -24.64 9.14 -46.34
CA PRO A 27 -23.76 8.69 -47.40
C PRO A 27 -24.26 7.34 -47.91
N ALA A 28 -24.14 7.19 -49.21
CA ALA A 28 -24.59 6.05 -49.93
C ALA A 28 -23.76 4.77 -49.62
N ASP A 29 -24.08 4.09 -48.50
CA ASP A 29 -23.83 2.68 -48.41
C ASP A 29 -25.18 1.95 -48.50
N PRO A 30 -25.53 1.44 -49.65
CA PRO A 30 -26.81 0.77 -49.87
C PRO A 30 -26.93 -0.58 -49.18
N THR A 31 -25.85 -1.08 -48.58
CA THR A 31 -25.82 -2.44 -48.01
C THR A 31 -26.50 -2.52 -46.63
N ILE A 32 -26.66 -1.41 -45.90
CA ILE A 32 -27.31 -1.42 -44.59
C ILE A 32 -28.85 -1.43 -44.69
N LEU A 33 -29.42 -1.06 -45.82
CA LEU A 33 -30.87 -1.03 -46.07
C LEU A 33 -31.29 -1.83 -47.32
N SER A 34 -30.40 -2.63 -47.90
CA SER A 34 -30.72 -3.41 -49.10
C SER A 34 -31.11 -4.85 -48.72
N ASP A 35 -32.41 -5.06 -48.55
CA ASP A 35 -33.01 -6.24 -49.12
C ASP A 35 -33.28 -5.93 -50.62
N ASP A 36 -32.45 -6.50 -51.49
CA ASP A 36 -32.64 -6.76 -52.93
C ASP A 36 -33.15 -5.70 -53.94
N HIS A 37 -33.15 -4.41 -53.63
CA HIS A 37 -33.58 -3.40 -54.61
C HIS A 37 -32.61 -2.20 -54.68
N GLY A 38 -32.07 -1.94 -55.84
CA GLY A 38 -31.03 -0.99 -56.25
C GLY A 38 -31.06 0.44 -55.61
N PRO A 39 -30.21 1.40 -56.01
CA PRO A 39 -29.88 2.61 -55.28
C PRO A 39 -31.11 3.38 -54.85
N ALA A 40 -31.39 3.39 -53.56
CA ALA A 40 -32.56 4.03 -53.00
C ALA A 40 -32.42 5.55 -53.04
N ASN A 41 -33.39 6.23 -53.62
CA ASN A 41 -33.57 7.70 -53.50
C ASN A 41 -33.78 8.09 -52.03
N GLY A 42 -33.37 9.29 -51.65
CA GLY A 42 -33.53 9.80 -50.27
C GLY A 42 -34.98 9.71 -49.75
N ALA A 43 -36.00 9.76 -50.62
CA ALA A 43 -37.39 9.51 -50.29
C ALA A 43 -37.65 8.06 -49.78
N THR A 44 -36.91 7.09 -50.35
CA THR A 44 -37.06 5.66 -50.01
C THR A 44 -36.46 5.34 -48.61
N ILE A 45 -35.41 6.05 -48.22
CA ILE A 45 -34.82 5.92 -46.87
C ILE A 45 -35.76 6.49 -45.81
N ALA A 46 -36.39 7.66 -46.09
CA ALA A 46 -37.36 8.25 -45.18
C ALA A 46 -38.61 7.32 -45.00
N ASP A 47 -39.04 6.69 -46.10
CA ASP A 47 -40.14 5.76 -46.09
C ASP A 47 -39.79 4.41 -45.43
N ALA A 48 -38.54 3.98 -45.55
CA ALA A 48 -38.04 2.82 -44.83
C ALA A 48 -37.95 3.08 -43.32
N LEU A 49 -37.44 4.23 -42.90
CA LEU A 49 -37.45 4.69 -41.50
C LEU A 49 -38.87 4.85 -40.95
N ARG A 50 -39.80 5.41 -41.69
CA ARG A 50 -41.21 5.50 -41.30
C ARG A 50 -41.83 4.12 -41.14
N ARG A 51 -41.64 3.21 -42.09
CA ARG A 51 -42.11 1.82 -42.00
C ARG A 51 -41.47 1.06 -40.82
N PHE A 52 -40.18 1.26 -40.56
CA PHE A 52 -39.53 0.70 -39.39
C PHE A 52 -40.16 1.20 -38.09
N LEU A 53 -40.37 2.51 -37.96
CA LEU A 53 -41.03 3.12 -36.79
C LEU A 53 -42.50 2.74 -36.67
N ASP A 54 -43.23 2.60 -37.79
CA ASP A 54 -44.63 2.16 -37.81
C ASP A 54 -44.80 0.68 -37.50
N GLY A 55 -43.80 -0.16 -37.84
CA GLY A 55 -43.75 -1.59 -37.53
C GLY A 55 -43.37 -1.89 -36.07
N HIS A 56 -42.79 -0.95 -35.36
CA HIS A 56 -42.41 -1.16 -33.95
C HIS A 56 -43.48 -0.56 -33.04
N PRO A 57 -43.99 -1.33 -32.07
CA PRO A 57 -44.98 -0.80 -31.10
C PRO A 57 -44.35 0.33 -30.31
N THR A 58 -45.15 1.36 -30.01
CA THR A 58 -44.74 2.48 -29.15
C THR A 58 -44.24 1.92 -27.82
N PRO A 59 -42.95 1.99 -27.46
CA PRO A 59 -42.49 1.48 -26.19
C PRO A 59 -43.12 2.30 -25.08
N SER A 60 -43.85 1.66 -24.17
CA SER A 60 -44.30 2.33 -22.97
C SER A 60 -43.10 2.58 -22.07
N VAL A 61 -42.76 3.84 -21.85
CA VAL A 61 -41.75 4.22 -20.90
C VAL A 61 -42.38 4.25 -19.51
N PRO A 62 -41.92 3.47 -18.55
CA PRO A 62 -42.46 3.51 -17.21
C PRO A 62 -42.26 4.90 -16.59
N ASP A 63 -43.31 5.52 -16.05
CA ASP A 63 -43.21 6.79 -15.30
C ASP A 63 -42.14 6.77 -14.21
N ALA A 64 -41.87 5.60 -13.65
CA ALA A 64 -40.83 5.40 -12.67
C ALA A 64 -39.41 5.60 -13.25
N LEU A 65 -39.17 5.29 -14.53
CA LEU A 65 -37.89 5.52 -15.19
C LEU A 65 -37.66 7.02 -15.38
N GLU A 66 -38.66 7.73 -15.93
CA GLU A 66 -38.60 9.17 -16.15
C GLU A 66 -38.37 9.94 -14.84
N ARG A 67 -39.09 9.59 -13.78
CA ARG A 67 -38.84 10.16 -12.44
C ARG A 67 -37.40 9.95 -11.96
N ARG A 68 -36.79 8.78 -12.21
CA ARG A 68 -35.39 8.52 -11.81
C ARG A 68 -34.40 9.29 -12.65
N ILE A 69 -34.68 9.52 -13.94
CA ILE A 69 -33.86 10.41 -14.79
C ILE A 69 -33.93 11.83 -14.22
N ASP A 70 -35.12 12.33 -13.87
CA ASP A 70 -35.28 13.67 -13.31
C ASP A 70 -34.59 13.81 -11.94
N ILE A 71 -34.65 12.79 -11.09
CA ILE A 71 -33.92 12.75 -9.81
C ILE A 71 -32.41 12.81 -10.08
N ALA A 72 -31.90 12.00 -11.01
CA ALA A 72 -30.48 12.02 -11.36
C ALA A 72 -30.08 13.40 -11.91
N ALA A 73 -30.87 13.98 -12.83
CA ALA A 73 -30.63 15.32 -13.37
C ALA A 73 -30.58 16.39 -12.26
N GLY A 74 -31.51 16.32 -11.31
CA GLY A 74 -31.55 17.22 -10.15
C GLY A 74 -30.32 17.07 -9.23
N LEU A 75 -29.90 15.85 -8.92
CA LEU A 75 -28.72 15.57 -8.09
C LEU A 75 -27.44 16.16 -8.71
N PHE A 76 -27.26 16.01 -10.03
CA PHE A 76 -26.11 16.57 -10.74
C PHE A 76 -26.27 18.06 -11.06
N GLY A 77 -27.45 18.64 -10.88
CA GLY A 77 -27.76 20.05 -11.16
C GLY A 77 -27.69 20.37 -12.65
N LEU A 78 -28.27 19.50 -13.47
CA LEU A 78 -28.31 19.66 -14.91
C LEU A 78 -29.31 20.75 -15.32
N SER A 79 -29.01 21.45 -16.40
CA SER A 79 -29.96 22.34 -17.09
C SER A 79 -31.03 21.53 -17.83
N SER A 80 -32.07 22.20 -18.32
CA SER A 80 -33.10 21.56 -19.14
C SER A 80 -32.52 20.88 -20.39
N THR A 81 -31.58 21.52 -21.06
CA THR A 81 -30.88 20.98 -22.24
C THR A 81 -30.06 19.73 -21.87
N GLU A 82 -29.27 19.79 -20.80
CA GLU A 82 -28.47 18.68 -20.32
C GLU A 82 -29.33 17.50 -19.84
N ALA A 83 -30.49 17.77 -19.25
CA ALA A 83 -31.45 16.74 -18.85
C ALA A 83 -32.06 16.01 -20.06
N VAL A 84 -32.32 16.73 -21.17
CA VAL A 84 -32.76 16.12 -22.43
C VAL A 84 -31.67 15.21 -23.00
N ILE A 85 -30.40 15.65 -23.00
CA ILE A 85 -29.27 14.83 -23.46
C ILE A 85 -29.13 13.57 -22.61
N LEU A 86 -29.21 13.68 -21.26
CA LEU A 86 -29.21 12.54 -20.36
C LEU A 86 -30.33 11.56 -20.71
N ARG A 87 -31.54 12.06 -20.92
CA ARG A 87 -32.72 11.24 -21.25
C ARG A 87 -32.50 10.47 -22.55
N ILE A 88 -32.01 11.12 -23.60
CA ILE A 88 -31.66 10.43 -24.85
C ILE A 88 -30.61 9.33 -24.63
N LEU A 89 -29.54 9.62 -23.93
CA LEU A 89 -28.48 8.63 -23.65
C LEU A 89 -28.97 7.43 -22.81
N VAL A 90 -29.95 7.62 -21.95
CA VAL A 90 -30.59 6.50 -21.23
C VAL A 90 -31.44 5.66 -22.16
N HIS A 91 -32.21 6.30 -23.05
CA HIS A 91 -33.12 5.61 -23.95
C HIS A 91 -32.41 4.92 -25.12
N THR A 92 -31.33 5.46 -25.65
CA THR A 92 -30.51 4.79 -26.67
C THR A 92 -30.01 3.43 -26.21
N ARG A 93 -29.69 3.29 -24.90
CA ARG A 93 -29.29 1.99 -24.33
C ARG A 93 -30.42 0.97 -24.15
N ARG A 94 -31.65 1.41 -24.26
CA ARG A 94 -32.85 0.56 -24.13
C ARG A 94 -33.49 0.25 -25.46
N LEU A 95 -33.29 1.13 -26.43
CA LEU A 95 -33.96 1.10 -27.73
C LEU A 95 -32.88 1.15 -28.81
N GLU A 96 -32.55 0.00 -29.37
CA GLU A 96 -31.58 -0.16 -30.44
C GLU A 96 -31.89 0.73 -31.66
N ALA A 97 -33.21 0.88 -31.97
CA ALA A 97 -33.66 1.78 -33.02
C ALA A 97 -33.28 3.25 -32.78
N LEU A 98 -33.30 3.72 -31.52
CA LEU A 98 -32.89 5.08 -31.17
C LEU A 98 -31.37 5.26 -31.23
N GLU A 99 -30.62 4.23 -30.79
CA GLU A 99 -29.16 4.20 -30.94
C GLU A 99 -28.77 4.31 -32.41
N THR A 100 -29.37 3.48 -33.25
CA THR A 100 -29.17 3.49 -34.72
C THR A 100 -29.50 4.87 -35.32
N LEU A 101 -30.63 5.46 -34.91
CA LEU A 101 -30.99 6.80 -35.37
C LEU A 101 -29.97 7.88 -34.97
N CYS A 102 -29.51 7.87 -33.75
CA CYS A 102 -28.50 8.83 -33.28
C CYS A 102 -27.15 8.63 -34.02
N THR A 103 -26.82 7.42 -34.37
CA THR A 103 -25.60 7.10 -35.14
C THR A 103 -25.72 7.55 -36.60
N LEU A 104 -26.83 7.22 -37.26
CA LEU A 104 -27.09 7.54 -38.67
C LEU A 104 -27.37 9.03 -38.91
N ALA A 105 -27.94 9.74 -37.94
CA ALA A 105 -28.20 11.17 -38.02
C ALA A 105 -26.92 12.06 -37.90
N ALA A 106 -25.77 11.47 -37.64
CA ALA A 106 -24.52 12.19 -37.59
C ALA A 106 -24.06 12.56 -39.00
N PRO A 107 -23.70 13.84 -39.28
CA PRO A 107 -23.12 14.22 -40.55
C PRO A 107 -21.79 13.50 -40.77
N TRP A 108 -21.62 12.92 -41.95
CA TRP A 108 -20.47 12.08 -42.32
C TRP A 108 -19.15 12.78 -42.07
N LYS A 109 -18.25 12.17 -41.37
CA LYS A 109 -16.85 12.54 -41.30
C LYS A 109 -15.99 11.45 -41.93
N SER A 110 -15.02 11.94 -42.73
CA SER A 110 -13.92 11.28 -43.44
C SER A 110 -13.68 9.77 -43.27
N PRO A 111 -13.26 9.04 -44.34
CA PRO A 111 -13.00 7.60 -44.31
C PRO A 111 -11.93 7.27 -43.27
N GLY A 112 -12.25 6.38 -42.34
CA GLY A 112 -11.35 5.89 -41.31
C GLY A 112 -11.87 5.92 -39.87
N PHE A 113 -13.04 6.52 -39.60
CA PHE A 113 -13.69 6.49 -38.30
C PHE A 113 -14.78 5.41 -38.26
N GLU A 114 -14.70 4.51 -37.28
CA GLU A 114 -15.70 3.46 -37.05
C GLU A 114 -17.09 4.07 -36.85
N MET A 115 -18.04 3.65 -37.67
CA MET A 115 -19.40 4.19 -37.81
C MET A 115 -20.37 3.79 -36.68
N GLU A 116 -19.90 3.35 -35.51
CA GLU A 116 -20.79 2.75 -34.50
C GLU A 116 -20.99 3.59 -33.23
N THR A 117 -20.66 4.87 -33.22
CA THR A 117 -20.73 5.67 -31.99
C THR A 117 -21.72 6.82 -32.07
N ILE A 118 -22.53 6.97 -31.02
CA ILE A 118 -23.40 8.14 -30.84
C ILE A 118 -22.54 9.40 -30.74
N SER A 119 -22.74 10.34 -31.67
CA SER A 119 -21.98 11.59 -31.71
C SER A 119 -22.81 12.78 -31.18
N PRO A 120 -22.19 13.88 -30.74
CA PRO A 120 -22.89 15.11 -30.40
C PRO A 120 -23.81 15.63 -31.53
N ALA A 121 -23.39 15.48 -32.78
CA ALA A 121 -24.18 15.87 -33.94
C ALA A 121 -25.41 14.97 -34.12
N GLY A 122 -25.28 13.66 -33.88
CA GLY A 122 -26.43 12.74 -33.90
C GLY A 122 -27.44 13.06 -32.83
N ILE A 123 -26.98 13.35 -31.59
CA ILE A 123 -27.86 13.79 -30.51
C ILE A 123 -28.57 15.10 -30.88
N ALA A 124 -27.84 16.11 -31.37
CA ALA A 124 -28.41 17.39 -31.79
C ALA A 124 -29.48 17.20 -32.85
N SER A 125 -29.21 16.38 -33.86
CA SER A 125 -30.15 16.11 -34.95
C SER A 125 -31.41 15.41 -34.47
N VAL A 126 -31.28 14.45 -33.54
CA VAL A 126 -32.42 13.69 -32.99
C VAL A 126 -33.22 14.49 -31.97
N THR A 127 -32.58 15.38 -31.20
CA THR A 127 -33.26 16.18 -30.16
C THR A 127 -33.79 17.54 -30.64
N GLY A 128 -33.33 18.01 -31.78
CA GLY A 128 -33.59 19.39 -32.25
C GLY A 128 -32.85 20.46 -31.44
N LEU A 129 -31.88 20.05 -30.59
CA LEU A 129 -31.02 20.99 -29.87
C LEU A 129 -29.94 21.58 -30.78
N HIS A 130 -29.47 22.78 -30.45
CA HIS A 130 -28.33 23.34 -31.14
C HIS A 130 -27.09 22.48 -30.93
N LEU A 131 -26.33 22.18 -31.99
CA LEU A 131 -25.11 21.38 -31.92
C LEU A 131 -24.07 21.97 -30.94
N GLN A 132 -24.01 23.31 -30.89
CA GLN A 132 -23.11 24.00 -29.97
C GLN A 132 -23.47 23.69 -28.50
N ASP A 133 -24.75 23.75 -28.13
CA ASP A 133 -25.22 23.48 -26.76
C ASP A 133 -24.94 22.02 -26.37
N VAL A 134 -25.13 21.08 -27.31
CA VAL A 134 -24.82 19.65 -27.07
C VAL A 134 -23.31 19.45 -26.93
N SER A 135 -22.51 20.11 -27.79
CA SER A 135 -21.05 20.00 -27.73
C SER A 135 -20.48 20.61 -26.45
N GLU A 136 -21.01 21.74 -26.00
CA GLU A 136 -20.62 22.38 -24.73
C GLU A 136 -21.00 21.52 -23.52
N ALA A 137 -22.19 20.90 -23.51
CA ALA A 137 -22.64 20.01 -22.44
C ALA A 137 -21.78 18.75 -22.33
N LEU A 138 -21.30 18.23 -23.45
CA LEU A 138 -20.45 17.04 -23.56
C LEU A 138 -18.95 17.34 -23.55
N ALA A 139 -18.54 18.60 -23.57
CA ALA A 139 -17.15 19.00 -23.40
C ALA A 139 -16.65 18.60 -21.98
N GLU A 140 -15.34 18.43 -21.81
CA GLU A 140 -14.74 18.11 -20.51
C GLU A 140 -15.08 19.13 -19.41
N THR A 141 -15.30 20.38 -19.78
CA THR A 141 -15.72 21.46 -18.88
C THR A 141 -17.24 21.55 -18.73
N GLY A 142 -18.00 20.85 -19.58
CA GLY A 142 -19.45 20.77 -19.53
C GLY A 142 -19.95 19.97 -18.32
N ARG A 143 -21.19 20.20 -17.93
CA ARG A 143 -21.71 19.56 -16.70
C ARG A 143 -21.95 18.05 -16.86
N LEU A 144 -22.27 17.56 -18.05
CA LEU A 144 -22.48 16.14 -18.29
C LEU A 144 -21.16 15.34 -18.21
N ALA A 145 -20.19 15.71 -19.03
CA ALA A 145 -18.88 15.03 -19.02
C ALA A 145 -18.02 15.44 -17.83
N GLY A 146 -17.98 16.73 -17.50
CA GLY A 146 -17.20 17.24 -16.37
C GLY A 146 -17.68 16.74 -15.01
N SER A 147 -18.95 16.35 -14.85
CA SER A 147 -19.45 15.70 -13.64
C SER A 147 -19.21 14.18 -13.61
N GLY A 148 -18.67 13.58 -14.66
CA GLY A 148 -18.51 12.15 -14.77
C GLY A 148 -19.80 11.36 -15.01
N LEU A 149 -20.91 12.04 -15.23
CA LEU A 149 -22.20 11.40 -15.53
C LEU A 149 -22.18 10.73 -16.90
N VAL A 150 -21.58 11.43 -17.89
CA VAL A 150 -21.31 10.91 -19.22
C VAL A 150 -19.79 10.79 -19.39
N ILE A 151 -19.35 9.64 -19.78
CA ILE A 151 -17.95 9.34 -20.08
C ILE A 151 -17.76 9.43 -21.59
N VAL A 152 -16.80 10.24 -22.01
CA VAL A 152 -16.35 10.28 -23.40
C VAL A 152 -15.12 9.40 -23.51
N GLU A 153 -15.28 8.25 -24.17
CA GLU A 153 -14.18 7.31 -24.39
C GLU A 153 -13.18 7.89 -25.43
N PRO A 154 -11.93 7.40 -25.47
CA PRO A 154 -10.95 7.83 -26.48
C PRO A 154 -11.43 7.62 -27.92
N SER A 155 -12.28 6.64 -28.15
CA SER A 155 -12.98 6.38 -29.43
C SER A 155 -14.00 7.46 -29.82
N GLY A 156 -14.30 8.39 -28.91
CA GLY A 156 -15.39 9.38 -29.05
C GLY A 156 -16.76 8.80 -28.66
N ARG A 157 -16.85 7.56 -28.21
CA ARG A 157 -18.09 6.92 -27.76
C ARG A 157 -18.57 7.56 -26.47
N LEU A 158 -19.88 7.90 -26.44
CA LEU A 158 -20.55 8.43 -25.27
C LEU A 158 -21.13 7.30 -24.41
N THR A 159 -20.69 7.26 -23.16
CA THR A 159 -21.09 6.19 -22.25
C THR A 159 -21.62 6.79 -20.94
N LEU A 160 -22.77 6.35 -20.47
CA LEU A 160 -23.26 6.73 -19.15
C LEU A 160 -22.50 5.97 -18.07
N LEU A 161 -22.16 6.66 -16.97
CA LEU A 161 -21.58 6.01 -15.79
C LEU A 161 -22.44 4.82 -15.35
N GLY A 162 -21.82 3.65 -15.24
CA GLY A 162 -22.53 2.39 -15.04
C GLY A 162 -23.46 2.36 -13.84
N ARG A 163 -23.06 2.96 -12.70
CA ARG A 163 -23.87 3.06 -11.48
C ARG A 163 -25.10 3.97 -11.67
N VAL A 164 -24.97 5.06 -12.43
CA VAL A 164 -26.09 5.96 -12.75
C VAL A 164 -27.11 5.24 -13.61
N TYR A 165 -26.64 4.59 -14.69
CA TYR A 165 -27.54 3.81 -15.54
C TYR A 165 -28.27 2.71 -14.77
N ARG A 166 -27.56 1.98 -13.88
CA ARG A 166 -28.14 0.94 -13.04
C ARG A 166 -29.24 1.50 -12.11
N TYR A 167 -28.97 2.64 -11.46
CA TYR A 167 -29.96 3.32 -10.62
C TYR A 167 -31.21 3.68 -11.44
N ILE A 168 -31.04 4.26 -12.62
CA ILE A 168 -32.14 4.67 -13.48
C ILE A 168 -32.92 3.45 -13.99
N ALA A 169 -32.25 2.39 -14.42
CA ALA A 169 -32.87 1.21 -15.01
C ALA A 169 -33.58 0.30 -13.99
N SER A 170 -32.92 -0.01 -12.87
CA SER A 170 -33.41 -1.04 -11.92
C SER A 170 -34.23 -0.49 -10.76
N GLY A 171 -34.04 0.77 -10.35
CA GLY A 171 -34.87 1.45 -9.35
C GLY A 171 -34.86 0.90 -7.93
N GLY A 172 -33.89 0.06 -7.58
CA GLY A 172 -33.90 -0.68 -6.33
C GLY A 172 -33.45 0.07 -5.07
N ALA A 173 -32.91 1.28 -5.15
CA ALA A 173 -32.33 1.98 -4.00
C ALA A 173 -33.28 3.08 -3.47
N ARG A 174 -33.47 3.09 -2.13
CA ARG A 174 -34.25 4.16 -1.46
C ARG A 174 -33.52 5.51 -1.51
N ASP A 175 -32.19 5.50 -1.60
CA ASP A 175 -31.35 6.69 -1.69
C ASP A 175 -30.59 6.70 -3.02
N ALA A 176 -30.97 7.61 -3.92
CA ALA A 176 -30.37 7.78 -5.23
C ALA A 176 -28.87 8.13 -5.17
N ARG A 177 -28.47 8.93 -4.18
CA ARG A 177 -27.07 9.31 -3.98
C ARG A 177 -26.23 8.08 -3.66
N ASN A 178 -26.63 7.29 -2.66
CA ASN A 178 -25.90 6.07 -2.27
C ASN A 178 -25.90 5.01 -3.39
N ALA A 179 -26.95 4.97 -4.21
CA ALA A 179 -26.97 4.08 -5.38
C ALA A 179 -25.91 4.46 -6.43
N ILE A 180 -25.63 5.76 -6.58
CA ILE A 180 -24.70 6.28 -7.58
C ILE A 180 -23.24 6.24 -7.08
N ILE A 181 -22.96 6.74 -5.87
CA ILE A 181 -21.59 6.85 -5.36
C ILE A 181 -21.20 5.74 -4.38
N GLY A 182 -22.12 4.87 -4.02
CA GLY A 182 -21.90 3.81 -3.04
C GLY A 182 -22.33 4.22 -1.63
N THR A 183 -22.37 3.23 -0.75
CA THR A 183 -22.65 3.45 0.68
C THR A 183 -21.40 3.88 1.41
N PRO A 184 -21.51 4.76 2.42
CA PRO A 184 -20.37 5.11 3.24
C PRO A 184 -19.74 3.87 3.89
N ALA A 185 -18.40 3.83 3.88
CA ALA A 185 -17.65 2.73 4.47
C ALA A 185 -17.38 3.02 5.95
N PRO A 186 -17.88 2.19 6.91
CA PRO A 186 -17.60 2.37 8.32
C PRO A 186 -16.16 1.96 8.66
N ALA A 187 -15.58 2.60 9.66
CA ALA A 187 -14.31 2.20 10.23
C ALA A 187 -14.46 0.92 11.08
N SER A 188 -13.45 0.10 11.09
CA SER A 188 -13.34 -1.09 11.96
C SER A 188 -12.21 -0.97 12.99
N LEU A 189 -11.38 0.07 12.88
CA LEU A 189 -10.30 0.40 13.79
C LEU A 189 -10.53 1.75 14.43
N ASP A 190 -9.89 1.97 15.59
CA ASP A 190 -9.94 3.22 16.32
C ASP A 190 -8.76 4.14 15.95
N TRP A 191 -8.90 5.45 16.25
CA TRP A 191 -7.86 6.44 16.01
C TRP A 191 -6.53 6.10 16.70
N ASP A 192 -6.60 5.55 17.92
CA ASP A 192 -5.45 5.17 18.72
C ASP A 192 -4.62 4.02 18.11
N ASP A 193 -5.22 3.20 17.24
CA ASP A 193 -4.49 2.14 16.53
C ASP A 193 -3.42 2.67 15.59
N PHE A 194 -3.58 3.90 15.17
CA PHE A 194 -2.66 4.62 14.28
C PHE A 194 -1.72 5.58 15.02
N SER A 195 -1.75 5.60 16.36
CA SER A 195 -0.92 6.50 17.21
C SER A 195 0.59 6.42 16.94
N HIS A 196 1.05 5.33 16.34
CA HIS A 196 2.45 5.15 15.94
C HIS A 196 2.92 6.07 14.82
N PHE A 197 2.01 6.75 14.11
CA PHE A 197 2.36 7.79 13.14
C PHE A 197 2.67 9.14 13.81
N GLY A 198 2.43 9.26 15.12
CA GLY A 198 2.80 10.43 15.89
C GLY A 198 2.21 11.74 15.34
N PRO A 199 3.05 12.81 15.21
CA PRO A 199 2.58 14.13 14.76
C PRO A 199 1.99 14.20 13.36
N ASP A 200 2.37 13.26 12.47
CA ASP A 200 1.85 13.20 11.10
C ASP A 200 0.34 12.91 11.10
N LEU A 201 -0.12 12.12 12.07
CA LEU A 201 -1.52 11.79 12.27
C LEU A 201 -2.36 13.04 12.57
N ASP A 202 -1.91 13.85 13.54
CA ASP A 202 -2.59 15.07 13.95
C ASP A 202 -2.56 16.13 12.84
N THR A 203 -1.45 16.21 12.11
CA THR A 203 -1.29 17.12 10.97
C THR A 203 -2.28 16.81 9.87
N ILE A 204 -2.41 15.54 9.46
CA ILE A 204 -3.37 15.13 8.42
C ILE A 204 -4.81 15.39 8.88
N ALA A 205 -5.14 15.07 10.14
CA ALA A 205 -6.47 15.33 10.68
C ALA A 205 -6.79 16.84 10.71
N ALA A 206 -5.81 17.69 11.07
CA ALA A 206 -5.97 19.15 11.07
C ALA A 206 -6.16 19.72 9.66
N VAL A 207 -5.36 19.28 8.66
CA VAL A 207 -5.49 19.68 7.26
C VAL A 207 -6.86 19.29 6.71
N MET A 208 -7.30 18.05 6.94
CA MET A 208 -8.60 17.58 6.48
C MET A 208 -9.75 18.33 7.15
N ARG A 209 -9.68 18.59 8.45
CA ARG A 209 -10.69 19.38 9.18
C ARG A 209 -10.79 20.80 8.63
N GLY A 210 -9.65 21.44 8.39
CA GLY A 210 -9.58 22.78 7.79
C GLY A 210 -10.19 22.80 6.39
N ALA A 211 -9.84 21.83 5.54
CA ALA A 211 -10.34 21.70 4.18
C ALA A 211 -11.86 21.50 4.13
N LEU A 212 -12.41 20.66 4.99
CA LEU A 212 -13.85 20.41 5.09
C LEU A 212 -14.61 21.65 5.59
N ALA A 213 -14.06 22.37 6.56
CA ALA A 213 -14.66 23.59 7.11
C ALA A 213 -14.66 24.75 6.11
N ALA A 214 -13.53 24.97 5.43
CA ALA A 214 -13.38 26.04 4.44
C ALA A 214 -13.96 25.67 3.05
N ARG A 215 -14.30 24.40 2.82
CA ARG A 215 -14.62 23.85 1.48
C ARG A 215 -13.49 24.15 0.48
N GLU A 216 -12.26 23.97 0.94
CA GLU A 216 -11.05 24.27 0.16
C GLU A 216 -10.92 23.27 -0.99
N PRO A 217 -10.83 23.72 -2.25
CA PRO A 217 -10.60 22.84 -3.37
C PRO A 217 -9.14 22.36 -3.45
N GLY A 218 -8.89 21.28 -4.19
CA GLY A 218 -7.54 20.79 -4.46
C GLY A 218 -6.87 20.06 -3.30
N VAL A 219 -7.59 19.65 -2.25
CA VAL A 219 -7.02 18.93 -1.13
C VAL A 219 -6.94 17.43 -1.41
N ASN A 220 -5.71 16.91 -1.46
CA ASN A 220 -5.39 15.52 -1.77
C ASN A 220 -4.46 14.95 -0.70
N ILE A 221 -4.85 13.83 -0.10
CA ILE A 221 -4.01 13.07 0.83
C ILE A 221 -3.51 11.82 0.13
N LEU A 222 -2.22 11.57 0.15
CA LEU A 222 -1.61 10.37 -0.42
C LEU A 222 -1.19 9.40 0.68
N LEU A 223 -1.77 8.21 0.68
CA LEU A 223 -1.38 7.07 1.51
C LEU A 223 -0.62 6.07 0.65
N TRP A 224 0.60 5.75 1.01
CA TRP A 224 1.40 4.80 0.22
C TRP A 224 2.14 3.81 1.12
N GLY A 225 2.42 2.62 0.62
CA GLY A 225 3.13 1.58 1.36
C GLY A 225 2.68 0.18 0.96
N PRO A 226 3.33 -0.88 1.43
CA PRO A 226 3.05 -2.26 1.04
C PRO A 226 1.57 -2.61 1.14
N PRO A 227 1.07 -3.56 0.32
CA PRO A 227 -0.30 -4.00 0.41
C PRO A 227 -0.59 -4.51 1.82
N GLY A 228 -1.79 -4.19 2.30
CA GLY A 228 -2.27 -4.66 3.57
C GLY A 228 -1.77 -3.93 4.82
N THR A 229 -1.09 -2.82 4.72
CA THR A 229 -0.67 -2.01 5.88
C THR A 229 -1.80 -1.18 6.51
N GLY A 230 -3.03 -1.30 6.01
CA GLY A 230 -4.19 -0.64 6.59
C GLY A 230 -4.54 0.72 5.98
N LYS A 231 -4.09 1.04 4.77
CA LYS A 231 -4.37 2.31 4.07
C LYS A 231 -5.88 2.61 4.00
N THR A 232 -6.66 1.64 3.55
CA THR A 232 -8.12 1.74 3.45
C THR A 232 -8.79 1.92 4.81
N GLU A 233 -8.34 1.18 5.83
CA GLU A 233 -8.85 1.31 7.20
C GLU A 233 -8.45 2.65 7.83
N PHE A 234 -7.23 3.13 7.60
CA PHE A 234 -6.82 4.47 8.02
C PHE A 234 -7.73 5.55 7.45
N ALA A 235 -8.03 5.49 6.14
CA ALA A 235 -8.93 6.44 5.50
C ALA A 235 -10.34 6.43 6.13
N LYS A 236 -10.88 5.24 6.44
CA LYS A 236 -12.17 5.08 7.13
C LYS A 236 -12.12 5.65 8.54
N THR A 237 -11.07 5.33 9.29
CA THR A 237 -10.87 5.80 10.68
C THR A 237 -10.68 7.31 10.72
N LEU A 238 -9.92 7.90 9.78
CA LEU A 238 -9.76 9.35 9.65
C LEU A 238 -11.12 10.04 9.41
N ALA A 239 -11.93 9.53 8.49
CA ALA A 239 -13.25 10.09 8.22
C ALA A 239 -14.18 9.98 9.44
N ALA A 240 -14.17 8.84 10.13
CA ALA A 240 -14.92 8.63 11.37
C ALA A 240 -14.46 9.59 12.48
N HIS A 241 -13.14 9.78 12.66
CA HIS A 241 -12.56 10.75 13.61
C HIS A 241 -12.97 12.19 13.31
N LEU A 242 -13.12 12.53 12.02
CA LEU A 242 -13.61 13.85 11.58
C LEU A 242 -15.13 13.99 11.61
N GLY A 243 -15.87 12.93 11.91
CA GLY A 243 -17.35 12.93 11.93
C GLY A 243 -17.97 13.06 10.54
N VAL A 244 -17.28 12.65 9.48
CA VAL A 244 -17.75 12.72 8.08
C VAL A 244 -17.83 11.34 7.43
N SER A 245 -18.63 11.24 6.36
CA SER A 245 -18.76 9.99 5.60
C SER A 245 -17.62 9.84 4.59
N LEU A 246 -17.04 8.64 4.51
CA LEU A 246 -16.08 8.23 3.48
C LEU A 246 -16.78 7.42 2.40
N PHE A 247 -16.54 7.78 1.15
CA PHE A 247 -17.11 7.09 -0.01
C PHE A 247 -15.98 6.49 -0.85
N PRO A 248 -15.84 5.16 -0.87
CA PRO A 248 -14.93 4.49 -1.80
C PRO A 248 -15.49 4.56 -3.22
N VAL A 249 -14.65 4.91 -4.20
CA VAL A 249 -15.05 5.06 -5.60
C VAL A 249 -14.17 4.23 -6.53
N GLY A 250 -14.75 3.82 -7.67
CA GLY A 250 -13.98 3.11 -8.70
C GLY A 250 -13.72 1.64 -8.43
N GLU A 251 -14.48 0.98 -7.54
CA GLU A 251 -14.23 -0.43 -7.18
C GLU A 251 -14.82 -1.45 -8.17
N ALA A 252 -15.84 -1.09 -8.94
CA ALA A 252 -16.50 -2.01 -9.85
C ALA A 252 -17.13 -1.31 -11.06
N ASP A 253 -17.06 -1.99 -12.22
CA ASP A 253 -17.70 -1.59 -13.46
C ASP A 253 -19.24 -1.82 -13.46
N ARG A 254 -19.86 -1.67 -14.65
CA ARG A 254 -21.30 -1.89 -14.88
C ARG A 254 -21.76 -3.31 -14.59
N ARG A 255 -20.89 -4.31 -14.75
CA ARG A 255 -21.18 -5.75 -14.62
C ARG A 255 -20.68 -6.30 -13.29
N GLY A 256 -20.03 -5.47 -12.46
CA GLY A 256 -19.36 -5.89 -11.22
C GLY A 256 -17.95 -6.43 -11.45
N GLY A 257 -17.39 -6.22 -12.67
CA GLY A 257 -16.01 -6.51 -13.01
C GLY A 257 -15.08 -5.35 -12.69
N GLU A 258 -13.82 -5.48 -13.11
CA GLU A 258 -12.81 -4.44 -12.98
C GLU A 258 -13.13 -3.26 -13.92
N PRO A 259 -13.26 -2.02 -13.41
CA PRO A 259 -13.60 -0.86 -14.21
C PRO A 259 -12.40 -0.35 -14.97
N GLU A 260 -12.62 0.14 -16.19
CA GLU A 260 -11.57 0.78 -16.95
C GLU A 260 -11.20 2.17 -16.38
N ARG A 261 -10.00 2.65 -16.70
CA ARG A 261 -9.44 3.92 -16.20
C ARG A 261 -10.42 5.10 -16.33
N TYR A 262 -11.07 5.25 -17.47
CA TYR A 262 -12.02 6.35 -17.70
C TYR A 262 -13.33 6.18 -16.90
N GLU A 263 -13.77 4.95 -16.62
CA GLU A 263 -14.92 4.69 -15.74
C GLU A 263 -14.60 5.05 -14.29
N ARG A 264 -13.38 4.74 -13.83
CA ARG A 264 -12.89 5.12 -12.48
C ARG A 264 -12.81 6.64 -12.32
N LEU A 265 -12.30 7.35 -13.33
CA LEU A 265 -12.30 8.83 -13.35
C LEU A 265 -13.72 9.42 -13.39
N GLY A 266 -14.62 8.82 -14.16
CA GLY A 266 -16.03 9.21 -14.18
C GLY A 266 -16.69 9.05 -12.81
N ALA A 267 -16.43 7.91 -12.13
CA ALA A 267 -16.94 7.67 -10.78
C ALA A 267 -16.41 8.67 -9.75
N LEU A 268 -15.12 9.03 -9.83
CA LEU A 268 -14.50 10.05 -8.98
C LEU A 268 -15.20 11.41 -9.14
N ARG A 269 -15.37 11.88 -10.39
CA ARG A 269 -16.03 13.15 -10.68
C ARG A 269 -17.48 13.16 -10.21
N ALA A 270 -18.21 12.07 -10.45
CA ALA A 270 -19.60 11.94 -10.02
C ALA A 270 -19.70 12.02 -8.49
N ALA A 271 -18.82 11.33 -7.76
CA ALA A 271 -18.77 11.40 -6.31
C ALA A 271 -18.46 12.83 -5.83
N GLN A 272 -17.44 13.47 -6.37
CA GLN A 272 -17.07 14.85 -6.04
C GLN A 272 -18.21 15.83 -6.31
N ARG A 273 -18.88 15.70 -7.45
CA ARG A 273 -20.04 16.56 -7.80
C ARG A 273 -21.21 16.40 -6.86
N LEU A 274 -21.54 15.16 -6.51
CA LEU A 274 -22.64 14.89 -5.60
C LEU A 274 -22.34 15.31 -4.16
N LEU A 275 -21.12 15.06 -3.68
CA LEU A 275 -20.69 15.44 -2.34
C LEU A 275 -20.56 16.95 -2.15
N SER A 276 -20.06 17.68 -3.16
CA SER A 276 -19.97 19.14 -3.09
C SER A 276 -21.33 19.83 -2.91
N ARG A 277 -22.43 19.17 -3.31
CA ARG A 277 -23.80 19.69 -3.21
C ARG A 277 -24.56 19.19 -1.98
N ALA A 278 -24.23 18.00 -1.48
CA ALA A 278 -25.05 17.29 -0.49
C ALA A 278 -24.53 17.37 0.96
N GLY A 279 -23.36 17.96 1.18
CA GLY A 279 -22.77 18.11 2.52
C GLY A 279 -21.35 17.51 2.63
N PRO A 280 -20.73 17.62 3.81
CA PRO A 280 -19.35 17.20 3.98
C PRO A 280 -19.16 15.69 3.79
N GLY A 281 -18.17 15.33 3.01
CA GLY A 281 -17.78 13.95 2.75
C GLY A 281 -16.37 13.89 2.16
N VAL A 282 -15.76 12.73 2.25
CA VAL A 282 -14.42 12.44 1.75
C VAL A 282 -14.50 11.31 0.74
N VAL A 283 -13.75 11.41 -0.33
CA VAL A 283 -13.64 10.36 -1.34
C VAL A 283 -12.38 9.56 -1.08
N LEU A 284 -12.49 8.23 -1.08
CA LEU A 284 -11.37 7.31 -1.12
C LEU A 284 -11.21 6.76 -2.53
N PHE A 285 -10.02 6.90 -3.08
CA PHE A 285 -9.62 6.26 -4.33
C PHE A 285 -8.53 5.24 -4.01
N ASP A 286 -8.95 3.98 -3.88
CA ASP A 286 -8.05 2.87 -3.56
C ASP A 286 -7.42 2.30 -4.84
N GLU A 287 -6.21 1.70 -4.71
CA GLU A 287 -5.44 1.17 -5.84
C GLU A 287 -5.32 2.18 -6.99
N ALA A 288 -4.85 3.38 -6.64
CA ALA A 288 -4.79 4.50 -7.58
C ALA A 288 -3.61 4.42 -8.58
N GLU A 289 -2.89 3.31 -8.61
CA GLU A 289 -1.75 3.07 -9.50
C GLU A 289 -2.14 3.25 -10.97
N ASP A 290 -3.28 2.73 -11.38
CA ASP A 290 -3.78 2.83 -12.76
C ASP A 290 -4.02 4.26 -13.23
N LEU A 291 -4.29 5.19 -12.29
CA LEU A 291 -4.49 6.61 -12.61
C LEU A 291 -3.21 7.44 -12.44
N LEU A 292 -2.44 7.20 -11.38
CA LEU A 292 -1.34 8.06 -10.97
C LEU A 292 0.01 7.63 -11.54
N VAL A 293 0.11 6.38 -12.04
CA VAL A 293 1.30 5.86 -12.72
C VAL A 293 1.09 5.95 -14.24
N PRO A 294 2.05 6.52 -14.98
CA PRO A 294 1.95 6.57 -16.44
C PRO A 294 1.94 5.15 -17.03
N PRO A 295 1.07 4.84 -17.99
CA PRO A 295 1.15 3.56 -18.69
C PRO A 295 2.47 3.43 -19.44
N THR A 296 3.19 2.33 -19.18
CA THR A 296 4.45 2.00 -19.83
C THR A 296 4.21 1.28 -21.15
N GLY A 297 4.65 1.85 -22.29
CA GLY A 297 4.61 1.21 -23.61
C GLY A 297 4.77 2.19 -24.77
N PRO A 298 5.38 1.74 -25.90
CA PRO A 298 5.72 2.60 -27.02
C PRO A 298 4.51 3.15 -27.82
N PHE A 299 3.31 2.62 -27.59
CA PHE A 299 2.08 3.05 -28.27
C PHE A 299 1.21 4.00 -27.45
N ASN A 300 1.64 4.39 -26.23
CA ASN A 300 0.81 5.12 -25.28
C ASN A 300 1.19 6.60 -25.11
N GLU A 301 2.19 7.12 -25.81
CA GLU A 301 2.70 8.49 -25.58
C GLU A 301 1.69 9.60 -25.94
N GLU A 302 0.91 9.44 -27.00
CA GLU A 302 -0.09 10.45 -27.40
C GLU A 302 -1.33 10.46 -26.50
N ILE A 303 -1.77 9.26 -26.07
CA ILE A 303 -2.90 9.13 -25.14
C ILE A 303 -2.52 9.65 -23.74
N THR A 304 -1.24 9.55 -23.37
CA THR A 304 -0.74 9.94 -22.05
C THR A 304 -0.65 11.46 -21.86
N GLN A 305 -0.34 12.27 -22.88
CA GLN A 305 -0.15 13.71 -22.68
C GLN A 305 -1.45 14.44 -22.34
N GLY A 306 -2.53 14.21 -23.08
CA GLY A 306 -3.85 14.80 -22.79
C GLY A 306 -4.40 14.34 -21.43
N SER A 307 -4.22 13.07 -21.10
CA SER A 307 -4.65 12.48 -19.83
C SER A 307 -3.90 13.04 -18.60
N ARG A 308 -2.62 13.41 -18.75
CA ARG A 308 -1.80 14.00 -17.66
C ARG A 308 -2.27 15.41 -17.29
N VAL A 309 -2.42 16.30 -18.27
CA VAL A 309 -2.89 17.67 -18.03
C VAL A 309 -4.25 17.66 -17.37
N PHE A 310 -5.11 16.77 -17.81
CA PHE A 310 -6.43 16.57 -17.26
C PHE A 310 -6.39 16.12 -15.78
N LEU A 311 -5.58 15.10 -15.45
CA LEU A 311 -5.43 14.60 -14.09
C LEU A 311 -4.84 15.66 -13.16
N HIS A 312 -3.84 16.43 -13.64
CA HIS A 312 -3.27 17.54 -12.87
C HIS A 312 -4.33 18.59 -12.53
N ARG A 313 -5.15 18.97 -13.50
CA ARG A 313 -6.27 19.90 -13.27
C ARG A 313 -7.28 19.34 -12.28
N GLN A 314 -7.60 18.04 -12.39
CA GLN A 314 -8.51 17.37 -11.46
C GLN A 314 -7.99 17.39 -10.03
N LEU A 315 -6.69 17.18 -9.81
CA LEU A 315 -6.06 17.24 -8.49
C LEU A 315 -6.05 18.66 -7.91
N GLU A 316 -5.89 19.69 -8.77
CA GLU A 316 -5.85 21.09 -8.35
C GLU A 316 -7.24 21.69 -8.05
N THR A 317 -8.30 21.14 -8.64
CA THR A 317 -9.64 21.72 -8.59
C THR A 317 -10.71 20.84 -7.97
N ASN A 318 -10.34 19.67 -7.41
CA ASN A 318 -11.31 18.78 -6.77
C ASN A 318 -12.08 19.52 -5.66
N PRO A 319 -13.41 19.51 -5.70
CA PRO A 319 -14.25 20.32 -4.80
C PRO A 319 -14.43 19.71 -3.42
N VAL A 320 -13.98 18.48 -3.20
CA VAL A 320 -14.02 17.77 -1.91
C VAL A 320 -12.71 17.03 -1.70
N PRO A 321 -12.25 16.88 -0.46
CA PRO A 321 -11.01 16.17 -0.16
C PRO A 321 -11.02 14.73 -0.70
N VAL A 322 -9.88 14.32 -1.29
CA VAL A 322 -9.67 12.97 -1.81
C VAL A 322 -8.50 12.33 -1.10
N ILE A 323 -8.69 11.10 -0.67
CA ILE A 323 -7.62 10.22 -0.15
C ILE A 323 -7.26 9.24 -1.27
N TRP A 324 -6.00 9.23 -1.67
CA TRP A 324 -5.42 8.35 -2.68
C TRP A 324 -4.62 7.27 -1.99
N ALA A 325 -4.88 6.00 -2.26
CA ALA A 325 -4.11 4.90 -1.71
C ALA A 325 -3.32 4.19 -2.81
N LEU A 326 -2.02 3.97 -2.55
CA LEU A 326 -1.05 3.34 -3.46
C LEU A 326 -0.23 2.28 -2.73
N ASN A 327 0.25 1.30 -3.46
CA ASN A 327 1.19 0.32 -2.92
C ASN A 327 2.65 0.76 -3.08
N ASN A 328 2.98 1.44 -4.18
CA ASN A 328 4.34 1.94 -4.45
C ASN A 328 4.31 3.41 -4.90
N LEU A 329 5.23 4.21 -4.37
CA LEU A 329 5.38 5.62 -4.71
C LEU A 329 6.38 5.84 -5.87
N ASP A 330 7.29 4.91 -6.13
CA ASP A 330 8.43 5.13 -7.04
C ASP A 330 7.99 5.45 -8.46
N ASP A 331 6.91 4.83 -8.93
CA ASP A 331 6.39 4.97 -10.28
C ASP A 331 5.46 6.18 -10.46
N VAL A 332 5.09 6.87 -9.37
CA VAL A 332 4.21 8.05 -9.42
C VAL A 332 4.96 9.27 -9.94
N ASP A 333 4.40 9.94 -10.94
CA ASP A 333 4.96 11.16 -11.52
C ASP A 333 5.28 12.22 -10.43
N PRO A 334 6.50 12.76 -10.38
CA PRO A 334 6.86 13.84 -9.46
C PRO A 334 5.92 15.05 -9.52
N ALA A 335 5.32 15.33 -10.67
CA ALA A 335 4.35 16.42 -10.83
C ALA A 335 3.04 16.15 -10.07
N ILE A 336 2.62 14.88 -9.99
CA ILE A 336 1.47 14.46 -9.19
C ILE A 336 1.79 14.56 -7.71
N ARG A 337 2.98 14.07 -7.28
CA ARG A 337 3.41 14.14 -5.87
C ARG A 337 3.43 15.57 -5.32
N ARG A 338 3.80 16.56 -6.14
CA ARG A 338 3.79 17.99 -5.75
C ARG A 338 2.39 18.58 -5.54
N ARG A 339 1.33 17.90 -6.00
CA ARG A 339 -0.07 18.31 -5.86
C ARG A 339 -0.79 17.64 -4.70
N MET A 340 -0.05 16.82 -3.95
CA MET A 340 -0.57 16.24 -2.73
C MET A 340 -0.39 17.20 -1.57
N SER A 341 -1.46 17.44 -0.83
CA SER A 341 -1.45 18.31 0.36
C SER A 341 -0.69 17.68 1.52
N CYS A 342 -0.82 16.37 1.68
CA CYS A 342 -0.06 15.56 2.63
C CYS A 342 0.23 14.18 2.03
N CYS A 343 1.37 13.61 2.44
CA CYS A 343 1.77 12.25 2.09
C CYS A 343 2.09 11.48 3.36
N LEU A 344 1.51 10.29 3.53
CA LEU A 344 1.78 9.41 4.66
C LEU A 344 2.26 8.04 4.16
N GLU A 345 3.43 7.63 4.63
CA GLU A 345 3.91 6.27 4.40
C GLU A 345 3.28 5.33 5.42
N MET A 346 2.47 4.41 4.92
CA MET A 346 1.83 3.35 5.69
C MET A 346 2.79 2.17 5.82
N ALA A 347 3.80 2.31 6.68
CA ALA A 347 4.72 1.22 7.01
C ALA A 347 4.03 0.14 7.84
N VAL A 348 4.65 -1.05 7.90
CA VAL A 348 4.20 -2.12 8.80
C VAL A 348 4.23 -1.60 10.24
N PRO A 349 3.13 -1.68 11.01
CA PRO A 349 3.09 -1.15 12.37
C PRO A 349 4.14 -1.82 13.28
N PRO A 350 4.67 -1.10 14.29
CA PRO A 350 5.58 -1.67 15.28
C PRO A 350 5.00 -2.90 15.97
N LEU A 351 5.86 -3.82 16.42
CA LEU A 351 5.46 -5.09 17.04
C LEU A 351 4.46 -4.92 18.18
N ARG A 352 4.66 -3.90 19.04
CA ARG A 352 3.75 -3.58 20.15
C ARG A 352 2.32 -3.29 19.68
N ILE A 353 2.19 -2.51 18.60
CA ILE A 353 0.89 -2.19 17.99
C ILE A 353 0.25 -3.43 17.36
N ARG A 354 1.04 -4.21 16.61
CA ARG A 354 0.55 -5.47 16.03
C ARG A 354 0.06 -6.44 17.10
N ARG A 355 0.80 -6.59 18.21
CA ARG A 355 0.37 -7.44 19.32
C ARG A 355 -0.94 -6.93 19.95
N ALA A 356 -1.05 -5.61 20.23
CA ALA A 356 -2.28 -5.03 20.77
C ALA A 356 -3.47 -5.28 19.85
N LEU A 357 -3.26 -5.17 18.55
CA LEU A 357 -4.26 -5.47 17.51
C LEU A 357 -4.68 -6.96 17.56
N TRP A 358 -3.72 -7.89 17.63
CA TRP A 358 -4.02 -9.33 17.78
C TRP A 358 -4.87 -9.60 19.01
N THR A 359 -4.49 -9.04 20.16
CA THR A 359 -5.22 -9.23 21.44
C THR A 359 -6.64 -8.67 21.35
N ARG A 360 -6.82 -7.49 20.81
CA ARG A 360 -8.14 -6.85 20.68
C ARG A 360 -9.04 -7.59 19.69
N LEU A 361 -8.55 -7.87 18.49
CA LEU A 361 -9.35 -8.59 17.48
C LEU A 361 -9.70 -10.00 17.92
N ALA A 362 -8.83 -10.69 18.68
CA ALA A 362 -9.15 -11.98 19.26
C ALA A 362 -10.30 -11.88 20.26
N ALA A 363 -10.31 -10.85 21.12
CA ALA A 363 -11.41 -10.61 22.07
C ALA A 363 -12.72 -10.29 21.33
N GLU A 364 -12.70 -9.46 20.28
CA GLU A 364 -13.86 -9.15 19.45
C GLU A 364 -14.44 -10.40 18.75
N GLU A 365 -13.58 -11.29 18.26
CA GLU A 365 -14.01 -12.54 17.60
C GLU A 365 -14.32 -13.67 18.60
N GLY A 366 -14.14 -13.45 19.90
CA GLY A 366 -14.40 -14.45 20.93
C GLY A 366 -13.39 -15.61 20.96
N VAL A 367 -12.16 -15.36 20.49
CA VAL A 367 -11.05 -16.33 20.49
C VAL A 367 -10.16 -16.08 21.70
N ALA A 368 -9.96 -17.11 22.55
CA ALA A 368 -9.04 -17.02 23.68
C ALA A 368 -7.59 -17.08 23.17
N LEU A 369 -6.92 -15.93 23.07
CA LEU A 369 -5.54 -15.82 22.62
C LEU A 369 -4.64 -15.34 23.78
N PRO A 370 -3.79 -16.22 24.36
CA PRO A 370 -2.82 -15.83 25.37
C PRO A 370 -1.86 -14.73 24.86
N ARG A 371 -1.37 -13.89 25.78
CA ARG A 371 -0.47 -12.78 25.44
C ARG A 371 0.79 -13.24 24.69
N GLU A 372 1.34 -14.38 25.07
CA GLU A 372 2.53 -14.96 24.45
C GLU A 372 2.26 -15.40 23.01
N ASP A 373 1.11 -16.05 22.77
CA ASP A 373 0.68 -16.43 21.44
C ASP A 373 0.40 -15.21 20.56
N ALA A 374 -0.24 -14.17 21.10
CA ALA A 374 -0.45 -12.91 20.40
C ALA A 374 0.88 -12.24 19.99
N LEU A 375 1.88 -12.26 20.88
CA LEU A 375 3.22 -11.74 20.59
C LEU A 375 3.93 -12.58 19.53
N HIS A 376 3.85 -13.90 19.62
CA HIS A 376 4.43 -14.81 18.64
C HIS A 376 3.82 -14.61 17.25
N LEU A 377 2.50 -14.53 17.16
CA LEU A 377 1.79 -14.29 15.92
C LEU A 377 2.12 -12.89 15.33
N ALA A 378 2.19 -11.88 16.18
CA ALA A 378 2.57 -10.52 15.75
C ALA A 378 4.01 -10.43 15.21
N ARG A 379 4.92 -11.28 15.70
CA ARG A 379 6.28 -11.40 15.15
C ARG A 379 6.31 -12.15 13.82
N ALA A 380 5.61 -13.29 13.78
CA ALA A 380 5.59 -14.14 12.59
C ALA A 380 4.91 -13.46 11.40
N LEU A 381 3.90 -12.63 11.67
CA LEU A 381 3.10 -11.97 10.65
C LEU A 381 3.31 -10.46 10.67
N ARG A 382 3.94 -9.95 9.65
CA ARG A 382 3.94 -8.52 9.31
C ARG A 382 2.71 -8.16 8.48
N THR A 383 1.55 -8.71 8.85
CA THR A 383 0.34 -8.71 8.03
C THR A 383 -0.68 -7.66 8.46
N PRO A 384 -1.60 -7.34 7.54
CA PRO A 384 -2.64 -6.34 7.76
C PRO A 384 -3.70 -6.77 8.78
N PRO A 385 -4.35 -5.80 9.43
CA PRO A 385 -5.46 -6.04 10.34
C PRO A 385 -6.60 -6.88 9.75
N SER A 386 -6.88 -6.73 8.46
CA SER A 386 -7.92 -7.51 7.77
C SER A 386 -7.61 -9.01 7.72
N LEU A 387 -6.34 -9.37 7.46
CA LEU A 387 -5.90 -10.76 7.47
C LEU A 387 -5.90 -11.35 8.89
N VAL A 388 -5.53 -10.55 9.89
CA VAL A 388 -5.62 -10.95 11.30
C VAL A 388 -7.06 -11.32 11.66
N ARG A 389 -8.03 -10.45 11.32
CA ARG A 389 -9.45 -10.72 11.56
C ARG A 389 -9.93 -11.96 10.79
N GLY A 390 -9.54 -12.11 9.54
CA GLY A 390 -9.83 -13.30 8.72
C GLY A 390 -9.31 -14.60 9.36
N ALA A 391 -8.07 -14.59 9.86
CA ALA A 391 -7.46 -15.73 10.51
C ALA A 391 -8.17 -16.08 11.83
N LEU A 392 -8.50 -15.08 12.64
CA LEU A 392 -9.23 -15.27 13.91
C LEU A 392 -10.65 -15.79 13.65
N ARG A 393 -11.34 -15.27 12.66
CA ARG A 393 -12.67 -15.76 12.25
C ARG A 393 -12.61 -17.22 11.77
N ALA A 394 -11.62 -17.57 10.95
CA ALA A 394 -11.42 -18.96 10.50
C ALA A 394 -11.10 -19.89 11.68
N ALA A 395 -10.26 -19.45 12.63
CA ALA A 395 -9.93 -20.21 13.82
C ALA A 395 -11.16 -20.38 14.74
N ARG A 396 -11.99 -19.36 14.91
CA ARG A 396 -13.26 -19.46 15.65
C ARG A 396 -14.20 -20.51 15.04
N LEU A 397 -14.32 -20.51 13.71
CA LEU A 397 -15.13 -21.51 13.00
C LEU A 397 -14.56 -22.94 13.17
N ALA A 398 -13.26 -23.08 13.42
CA ALA A 398 -12.59 -24.35 13.69
C ALA A 398 -12.59 -24.75 15.19
N GLY A 399 -13.30 -24.01 16.06
CA GLY A 399 -13.41 -24.31 17.49
C GLY A 399 -12.71 -23.34 18.43
N GLY A 400 -12.04 -22.29 17.91
CA GLY A 400 -11.49 -21.18 18.71
C GLY A 400 -10.19 -21.47 19.49
N ASP A 401 -9.55 -22.63 19.29
CA ASP A 401 -8.29 -23.00 19.95
C ASP A 401 -7.11 -22.21 19.34
N PRO A 402 -6.15 -21.69 20.15
CA PRO A 402 -4.92 -21.06 19.69
C PRO A 402 -4.10 -21.90 18.68
N VAL A 403 -4.18 -23.23 18.77
CA VAL A 403 -3.55 -24.14 17.80
C VAL A 403 -4.12 -23.94 16.39
N HIS A 404 -5.43 -23.74 16.27
CA HIS A 404 -6.08 -23.47 14.98
C HIS A 404 -5.69 -22.09 14.45
N VAL A 405 -5.58 -21.07 15.32
CA VAL A 405 -5.08 -19.75 14.92
C VAL A 405 -3.70 -19.87 14.30
N ARG A 406 -2.77 -20.55 14.95
CA ARG A 406 -1.40 -20.75 14.45
C ARG A 406 -1.37 -21.47 13.10
N ARG A 407 -2.18 -22.53 12.93
CA ARG A 407 -2.26 -23.26 11.64
C ARG A 407 -2.80 -22.43 10.49
N VAL A 408 -3.88 -21.70 10.73
CA VAL A 408 -4.48 -20.81 9.71
C VAL A 408 -3.48 -19.72 9.32
N VAL A 409 -2.86 -19.08 10.30
CA VAL A 409 -1.84 -18.06 10.11
C VAL A 409 -0.65 -18.61 9.33
N GLN A 410 -0.14 -19.79 9.68
CA GLN A 410 0.98 -20.44 8.99
C GLN A 410 0.64 -20.75 7.52
N GLY A 411 -0.57 -21.23 7.25
CA GLY A 411 -1.05 -21.44 5.89
C GLY A 411 -1.14 -20.13 5.07
N MET A 412 -1.63 -19.06 5.69
CA MET A 412 -1.68 -17.74 5.04
C MET A 412 -0.28 -17.18 4.74
N THR A 413 0.65 -17.27 5.70
CA THR A 413 2.02 -16.77 5.53
C THR A 413 2.74 -17.53 4.41
N SER A 414 2.62 -18.85 4.37
CA SER A 414 3.24 -19.67 3.33
C SER A 414 2.74 -19.32 1.92
N THR A 415 1.50 -18.85 1.82
CA THR A 415 0.90 -18.45 0.53
C THR A 415 1.34 -17.04 0.12
N LEU A 416 1.43 -16.10 1.08
CA LEU A 416 1.75 -14.70 0.81
C LEU A 416 3.25 -14.47 0.53
N ASP A 417 4.13 -15.14 1.29
CA ASP A 417 5.58 -14.97 1.19
C ASP A 417 6.24 -15.96 0.21
N GLY A 418 5.47 -16.61 -0.66
CA GLY A 418 5.98 -17.58 -1.63
C GLY A 418 6.56 -18.85 -0.99
N GLY A 419 6.10 -19.19 0.22
CA GLY A 419 6.53 -20.39 0.95
C GLY A 419 7.87 -20.27 1.68
N VAL A 420 8.55 -19.15 1.60
CA VAL A 420 9.77 -18.89 2.37
C VAL A 420 9.38 -18.26 3.70
N LEU A 421 9.05 -19.09 4.68
CA LEU A 421 9.09 -18.65 6.07
C LEU A 421 10.53 -18.24 6.38
N PRO A 422 10.79 -17.06 6.94
CA PRO A 422 12.11 -16.82 7.51
C PRO A 422 12.40 -17.95 8.51
N PRO A 423 13.61 -18.50 8.51
CA PRO A 423 13.96 -19.57 9.45
C PRO A 423 13.55 -19.09 10.85
N PRO A 424 12.98 -19.97 11.67
CA PRO A 424 12.58 -19.57 12.99
C PRO A 424 13.82 -19.03 13.70
N GLU A 425 13.87 -17.73 13.92
CA GLU A 425 14.87 -17.10 14.80
C GLU A 425 14.76 -17.69 16.22
N ALA A 426 13.80 -18.56 16.45
CA ALA A 426 13.52 -19.27 17.67
C ALA A 426 14.67 -20.17 18.15
N GLU A 427 15.42 -20.81 17.24
CA GLU A 427 16.53 -21.67 17.66
C GLU A 427 17.70 -20.89 18.27
N ALA A 428 17.95 -19.65 17.80
CA ALA A 428 18.97 -18.78 18.40
C ALA A 428 18.51 -18.11 19.71
N ARG A 429 17.19 -18.11 19.99
CA ARG A 429 16.59 -17.46 21.16
C ARG A 429 16.35 -18.40 22.34
N ALA A 430 16.11 -19.67 22.09
CA ALA A 430 15.81 -20.64 23.14
C ALA A 430 16.95 -20.88 24.12
N ASP A 431 18.20 -20.53 23.76
CA ASP A 431 19.41 -20.85 24.50
C ASP A 431 20.12 -19.62 25.11
N PHE A 432 19.52 -18.43 25.07
CA PHE A 432 20.15 -17.24 25.64
C PHE A 432 19.95 -17.20 27.18
N ASP A 433 21.05 -17.44 27.93
CA ASP A 433 21.09 -17.21 29.36
C ASP A 433 21.87 -15.91 29.67
N PRO A 434 21.19 -14.87 30.20
CA PRO A 434 21.87 -13.62 30.59
C PRO A 434 23.01 -13.83 31.58
N GLY A 435 22.97 -14.89 32.38
CA GLY A 435 24.05 -15.24 33.33
C GLY A 435 25.34 -15.72 32.65
N LEU A 436 25.30 -16.02 31.35
CA LEU A 436 26.48 -16.38 30.57
C LEU A 436 27.14 -15.16 29.86
N ILE A 437 26.68 -13.95 30.13
CA ILE A 437 27.35 -12.74 29.69
C ILE A 437 28.34 -12.30 30.76
N ASN A 438 29.61 -12.16 30.36
CA ASN A 438 30.66 -11.55 31.17
C ASN A 438 30.92 -10.13 30.62
N ALA A 439 30.41 -9.10 31.25
CA ALA A 439 30.56 -7.71 30.83
C ALA A 439 30.98 -6.84 32.01
N ASP A 440 31.59 -5.68 31.69
CA ASP A 440 31.96 -4.65 32.68
C ASP A 440 30.75 -3.79 33.13
N LEU A 441 29.62 -3.89 32.46
CA LEU A 441 28.36 -3.25 32.78
C LEU A 441 27.30 -4.30 33.05
N ASP A 442 26.42 -4.06 34.03
CA ASP A 442 25.23 -4.90 34.25
C ASP A 442 24.23 -4.72 33.11
N LEU A 443 24.38 -5.57 32.09
CA LEU A 443 23.54 -5.58 30.90
C LEU A 443 22.13 -6.09 31.17
N THR A 444 21.94 -6.92 32.20
CA THR A 444 20.60 -7.41 32.61
C THR A 444 19.82 -6.28 33.25
N GLY A 445 20.41 -5.61 34.23
CA GLY A 445 19.80 -4.45 34.87
C GLY A 445 19.57 -3.29 33.90
N LEU A 446 20.45 -3.09 32.93
CA LEU A 446 20.26 -2.10 31.86
C LEU A 446 19.01 -2.42 31.01
N ALA A 447 18.83 -3.69 30.59
CA ALA A 447 17.68 -4.09 29.81
C ALA A 447 16.36 -3.90 30.58
N GLU A 448 16.33 -4.21 31.87
CA GLU A 448 15.16 -4.00 32.74
C GLU A 448 14.84 -2.50 32.91
N ARG A 449 15.84 -1.65 33.13
CA ARG A 449 15.65 -0.21 33.24
C ARG A 449 15.14 0.41 31.94
N LEU A 450 15.71 0.02 30.81
CA LEU A 450 15.23 0.48 29.50
C LEU A 450 13.79 0.03 29.23
N ALA A 451 13.40 -1.16 29.68
CA ALA A 451 12.03 -1.63 29.59
C ALA A 451 11.07 -0.84 30.49
N SER A 452 11.51 -0.43 31.70
CA SER A 452 10.69 0.33 32.63
C SER A 452 10.47 1.79 32.20
N VAL A 453 11.42 2.39 31.48
CA VAL A 453 11.36 3.79 31.02
C VAL A 453 10.72 3.91 29.63
N ASP A 454 10.21 2.82 29.06
CA ASP A 454 9.61 2.76 27.71
C ASP A 454 10.54 3.30 26.59
N GLY A 455 11.85 3.03 26.75
CA GLY A 455 12.86 3.30 25.74
C GLY A 455 13.13 4.78 25.41
N GLY A 456 12.92 5.67 26.35
CA GLY A 456 13.27 7.10 26.22
C GLY A 456 12.10 7.97 25.78
N ARG A 457 11.14 8.19 26.67
CA ARG A 457 10.03 9.13 26.46
C ARG A 457 10.44 10.60 26.28
N ASP A 458 11.70 10.93 26.59
CA ASP A 458 12.20 12.32 26.53
C ASP A 458 12.64 12.77 25.11
N GLY A 459 12.29 12.00 24.05
CA GLY A 459 12.62 12.38 22.67
C GLY A 459 14.11 12.26 22.31
N LYS A 460 14.95 11.72 23.20
CA LYS A 460 16.35 11.40 22.91
C LYS A 460 16.53 9.91 22.76
N GLY A 461 17.14 9.50 21.66
CA GLY A 461 17.48 8.11 21.40
C GLY A 461 18.52 7.57 22.37
N VAL A 462 18.54 6.26 22.53
CA VAL A 462 19.55 5.55 23.32
C VAL A 462 20.49 4.81 22.38
N SER A 463 21.78 5.11 22.50
CA SER A 463 22.86 4.47 21.74
C SER A 463 23.75 3.63 22.66
N ILE A 464 23.96 2.37 22.28
CA ILE A 464 24.75 1.40 23.07
C ILE A 464 25.87 0.86 22.21
N LEU A 465 27.10 0.92 22.70
CA LEU A 465 28.25 0.28 22.09
C LEU A 465 28.61 -0.99 22.85
N LEU A 466 28.57 -2.13 22.16
CA LEU A 466 29.00 -3.43 22.68
C LEU A 466 30.31 -3.82 22.02
N SER A 467 31.40 -3.89 22.80
CA SER A 467 32.70 -4.36 22.34
C SER A 467 33.03 -5.74 22.91
N GLY A 468 33.88 -6.50 22.25
CA GLY A 468 34.37 -7.79 22.75
C GLY A 468 34.45 -8.88 21.70
N PRO A 469 34.95 -10.07 22.07
CA PRO A 469 35.26 -11.14 21.14
C PRO A 469 34.00 -11.66 20.41
N SER A 470 34.19 -12.24 19.22
CA SER A 470 33.14 -12.90 18.49
C SER A 470 32.59 -14.06 19.32
N GLY A 471 31.26 -14.20 19.36
CA GLY A 471 30.59 -15.24 20.14
C GLY A 471 30.33 -14.89 21.61
N ALA A 472 30.77 -13.72 22.11
CA ALA A 472 30.56 -13.30 23.50
C ALA A 472 29.11 -12.94 23.86
N GLY A 473 28.20 -12.93 22.88
CA GLY A 473 26.77 -12.69 23.14
C GLY A 473 26.23 -11.32 22.76
N LYS A 474 26.99 -10.45 22.06
CA LYS A 474 26.56 -9.09 21.65
C LYS A 474 25.23 -9.08 20.91
N THR A 475 25.11 -9.87 19.86
CA THR A 475 23.86 -10.00 19.07
C THR A 475 22.74 -10.63 19.89
N ALA A 476 23.04 -11.71 20.64
CA ALA A 476 22.06 -12.41 21.45
C ALA A 476 21.47 -11.50 22.56
N TRP A 477 22.31 -10.69 23.20
CA TRP A 477 21.83 -9.70 24.17
C TRP A 477 20.95 -8.63 23.52
N THR A 478 21.29 -8.18 22.33
CA THR A 478 20.46 -7.20 21.60
C THR A 478 19.07 -7.77 21.31
N HIS A 479 18.98 -9.03 20.90
CA HIS A 479 17.70 -9.72 20.72
C HIS A 479 16.94 -9.87 22.05
N HIS A 480 17.64 -10.21 23.14
CA HIS A 480 17.02 -10.26 24.46
C HIS A 480 16.49 -8.88 24.92
N LEU A 481 17.28 -7.82 24.74
CA LEU A 481 16.84 -6.46 25.01
C LEU A 481 15.57 -6.11 24.20
N ALA A 482 15.59 -6.38 22.91
CA ALA A 482 14.45 -6.10 22.03
C ALA A 482 13.20 -6.92 22.45
N GLU A 483 13.39 -8.13 22.92
CA GLU A 483 12.31 -8.97 23.44
C GLU A 483 11.68 -8.37 24.69
N ARG A 484 12.50 -7.91 25.64
CA ARG A 484 12.05 -7.21 26.86
C ARG A 484 11.28 -5.92 26.56
N LEU A 485 11.68 -5.22 25.50
CA LEU A 485 11.05 -3.99 25.01
C LEU A 485 9.84 -4.25 24.09
N GLU A 486 9.55 -5.50 23.74
CA GLU A 486 8.56 -5.87 22.73
C GLU A 486 8.79 -5.16 21.39
N ARG A 487 10.07 -5.04 20.99
CA ARG A 487 10.51 -4.45 19.71
C ARG A 487 11.13 -5.52 18.81
N GLU A 488 11.15 -5.25 17.52
CA GLU A 488 11.91 -6.05 16.55
C GLU A 488 13.37 -5.61 16.54
N VAL A 489 14.28 -6.50 16.10
CA VAL A 489 15.68 -6.15 15.83
C VAL A 489 15.85 -6.01 14.33
N MET A 490 16.32 -4.85 13.90
CA MET A 490 16.74 -4.61 12.54
C MET A 490 18.27 -4.78 12.48
N VAL A 491 18.72 -5.93 12.00
CA VAL A 491 20.15 -6.24 11.88
C VAL A 491 20.67 -5.68 10.57
N GLN A 492 21.66 -4.80 10.66
CA GLN A 492 22.34 -4.21 9.51
C GLN A 492 23.84 -4.47 9.59
N PRO A 493 24.43 -5.27 8.68
CA PRO A 493 25.87 -5.39 8.57
C PRO A 493 26.48 -4.05 8.13
N ALA A 494 27.38 -3.49 8.91
CA ALA A 494 27.99 -2.19 8.61
C ALA A 494 28.81 -2.21 7.31
N ALA A 495 29.41 -3.34 6.96
CA ALA A 495 30.12 -3.51 5.69
C ALA A 495 29.20 -3.31 4.46
N ALA A 496 27.91 -3.69 4.56
CA ALA A 496 26.95 -3.50 3.48
C ALA A 496 26.67 -2.01 3.20
N LEU A 497 26.82 -1.13 4.20
CA LEU A 497 26.64 0.32 4.04
C LEU A 497 27.73 0.94 3.17
N LEU A 498 28.91 0.31 3.09
CA LEU A 498 30.04 0.78 2.28
C LEU A 498 30.00 0.30 0.83
N ALA A 499 29.12 -0.62 0.49
CA ALA A 499 29.04 -1.24 -0.84
C ALA A 499 28.42 -0.33 -1.92
N THR A 500 27.97 0.88 -1.57
CA THR A 500 27.31 1.82 -2.49
C THR A 500 28.06 3.15 -2.61
N THR A 501 27.87 3.83 -3.74
CA THR A 501 28.38 5.19 -3.96
C THR A 501 27.62 6.27 -3.17
N HIS A 502 26.39 5.96 -2.70
CA HIS A 502 25.50 6.86 -1.97
C HIS A 502 25.39 6.50 -0.48
N ILE A 503 26.55 6.39 0.18
CA ILE A 503 26.68 5.94 1.57
C ILE A 503 25.80 6.74 2.53
N GLU A 504 25.81 8.06 2.44
CA GLU A 504 25.05 8.94 3.34
C GLU A 504 23.52 8.70 3.21
N ARG A 505 23.04 8.50 1.98
CA ARG A 505 21.62 8.21 1.73
C ARG A 505 21.22 6.84 2.28
N LEU A 506 22.08 5.84 2.14
CA LEU A 506 21.80 4.50 2.66
C LEU A 506 21.79 4.49 4.19
N ILE A 507 22.76 5.15 4.84
CA ILE A 507 22.77 5.32 6.30
C ILE A 507 21.49 6.03 6.76
N ALA A 508 21.13 7.14 6.12
CA ALA A 508 19.89 7.86 6.42
C ALA A 508 18.64 6.97 6.27
N ALA A 509 18.57 6.17 5.20
CA ALA A 509 17.47 5.26 4.96
C ALA A 509 17.35 4.19 6.06
N VAL A 510 18.47 3.59 6.48
CA VAL A 510 18.52 2.57 7.55
C VAL A 510 18.04 3.15 8.88
N PHE A 511 18.55 4.33 9.29
CA PHE A 511 18.13 4.98 10.53
C PHE A 511 16.67 5.39 10.50
N ASN A 512 16.21 5.97 9.40
CA ASN A 512 14.80 6.33 9.22
C ASN A 512 13.88 5.11 9.25
N GLN A 513 14.30 4.00 8.63
CA GLN A 513 13.53 2.75 8.66
C GLN A 513 13.42 2.19 10.08
N ALA A 514 14.51 2.17 10.85
CA ALA A 514 14.48 1.73 12.24
C ALA A 514 13.57 2.63 13.10
N ARG A 515 13.61 3.94 12.89
CA ARG A 515 12.74 4.91 13.56
C ARG A 515 11.25 4.66 13.24
N LYS A 516 10.90 4.50 11.95
CA LYS A 516 9.53 4.27 11.50
C LYS A 516 8.94 2.97 12.04
N THR A 517 9.72 1.90 12.09
CA THR A 517 9.29 0.60 12.60
C THR A 517 9.36 0.49 14.12
N GLY A 518 9.99 1.45 14.81
CA GLY A 518 10.27 1.37 16.25
C GLY A 518 11.20 0.22 16.63
N ALA A 519 11.96 -0.33 15.67
CA ALA A 519 12.87 -1.45 15.88
C ALA A 519 14.15 -1.01 16.60
N VAL A 520 14.79 -1.96 17.27
CA VAL A 520 16.17 -1.82 17.75
C VAL A 520 17.09 -1.98 16.55
N LEU A 521 17.82 -0.93 16.18
CA LEU A 521 18.81 -1.01 15.11
C LEU A 521 20.09 -1.64 15.65
N LEU A 522 20.47 -2.80 15.13
CA LEU A 522 21.75 -3.46 15.44
C LEU A 522 22.70 -3.34 14.25
N LEU A 523 23.75 -2.53 14.40
CA LEU A 523 24.86 -2.47 13.45
C LEU A 523 25.92 -3.51 13.83
N THR A 524 26.02 -4.59 13.03
CA THR A 524 27.04 -5.62 13.24
C THR A 524 28.30 -5.31 12.46
N GLY A 525 29.47 -5.61 13.05
CA GLY A 525 30.76 -5.24 12.44
C GLY A 525 30.88 -3.73 12.27
N ALA A 526 30.42 -2.98 13.27
CA ALA A 526 30.33 -1.52 13.20
C ALA A 526 31.71 -0.84 13.10
N GLU A 527 32.80 -1.61 13.22
CA GLU A 527 34.15 -1.20 12.90
C GLU A 527 34.28 -0.54 11.53
N ALA A 528 33.56 -1.07 10.54
CA ALA A 528 33.57 -0.59 9.18
C ALA A 528 33.17 0.89 9.04
N VAL A 529 32.34 1.40 9.94
CA VAL A 529 31.79 2.77 9.90
C VAL A 529 32.16 3.63 11.11
N LEU A 530 32.85 3.07 12.14
CA LEU A 530 33.13 3.78 13.39
C LEU A 530 34.64 3.92 13.68
N PHE A 531 35.53 3.31 12.88
CA PHE A 531 36.98 3.36 13.14
C PHE A 531 37.61 4.69 12.78
N GLU A 532 38.73 4.99 13.45
CA GLU A 532 39.53 6.20 13.28
C GLU A 532 40.02 6.45 11.86
N ARG A 533 40.36 7.72 11.59
CA ARG A 533 40.86 8.27 10.33
C ARG A 533 42.15 7.57 9.89
N GLY A 534 42.16 6.96 8.75
CA GLY A 534 43.29 6.24 8.14
C GLY A 534 42.87 5.30 7.02
N TRP A 535 41.58 5.16 6.83
CA TRP A 535 40.93 4.29 5.88
C TRP A 535 40.50 5.03 4.59
N PRO A 536 40.07 4.32 3.52
CA PRO A 536 39.60 4.93 2.28
C PRO A 536 38.54 6.01 2.47
N GLN A 537 38.44 6.95 1.55
CA GLN A 537 37.49 8.08 1.63
C GLN A 537 36.04 7.66 1.91
N ALA A 538 35.62 6.49 1.45
CA ALA A 538 34.28 5.92 1.70
C ALA A 538 34.02 5.72 3.21
N SER A 539 35.02 5.23 3.97
CA SER A 539 34.88 5.01 5.41
C SER A 539 34.82 6.32 6.20
N GLN A 540 35.52 7.37 5.74
CA GLN A 540 35.42 8.71 6.38
C GLN A 540 34.05 9.36 6.20
N ARG A 541 33.43 9.19 5.01
CA ARG A 541 32.07 9.65 4.75
C ARG A 541 31.05 8.88 5.60
N ALA A 542 31.21 7.55 5.69
CA ALA A 542 30.38 6.70 6.53
C ALA A 542 30.49 7.09 8.00
N LEU A 543 31.70 7.33 8.52
CA LEU A 543 31.93 7.77 9.88
C LEU A 543 31.24 9.10 10.17
N SER A 544 31.43 10.11 9.32
CA SER A 544 30.80 11.43 9.48
C SER A 544 29.27 11.34 9.45
N ALA A 545 28.70 10.57 8.52
CA ALA A 545 27.27 10.35 8.44
C ALA A 545 26.73 9.61 9.68
N THR A 546 27.42 8.56 10.13
CA THR A 546 27.01 7.78 11.31
C THR A 546 27.07 8.64 12.59
N ILE A 547 28.10 9.46 12.75
CA ILE A 547 28.21 10.40 13.88
C ILE A 547 27.03 11.39 13.88
N GLY A 548 26.69 11.97 12.73
CA GLY A 548 25.55 12.87 12.62
C GLY A 548 24.23 12.21 13.02
N TRP A 549 24.04 10.95 12.63
CA TRP A 549 22.84 10.18 13.02
C TRP A 549 22.85 9.76 14.49
N LEU A 550 24.00 9.45 15.09
CA LEU A 550 24.12 9.20 16.53
C LEU A 550 23.65 10.40 17.38
N GLU A 551 23.82 11.63 16.89
CA GLU A 551 23.37 12.84 17.57
C GLU A 551 21.87 13.12 17.43
N GLN A 552 21.30 12.76 16.28
CA GLN A 552 19.92 13.08 15.91
C GLN A 552 18.95 11.91 16.11
N HIS A 553 19.48 10.73 16.39
CA HIS A 553 18.67 9.51 16.50
C HIS A 553 17.81 9.57 17.77
N ASP A 554 16.52 9.27 17.59
CA ASP A 554 15.49 9.25 18.64
C ASP A 554 15.01 7.83 19.01
N GLY A 555 15.63 6.79 18.41
CA GLY A 555 15.33 5.38 18.64
C GLY A 555 16.35 4.65 19.51
N LEU A 556 16.39 3.34 19.44
CA LEU A 556 17.35 2.48 20.12
C LEU A 556 18.34 1.91 19.12
N LEU A 557 19.61 2.26 19.28
CA LEU A 557 20.72 1.81 18.46
C LEU A 557 21.70 0.98 19.27
N VAL A 558 22.09 -0.18 18.76
CA VAL A 558 23.19 -1.01 19.28
C VAL A 558 24.24 -1.17 18.22
N CYS A 559 25.48 -0.78 18.51
CA CYS A 559 26.63 -1.01 17.66
C CYS A 559 27.49 -2.13 18.25
N ALA A 560 27.74 -3.19 17.49
CA ALA A 560 28.59 -4.30 17.89
C ALA A 560 29.95 -4.22 17.20
N VAL A 561 31.03 -4.11 17.98
CA VAL A 561 32.43 -4.06 17.53
C VAL A 561 33.27 -5.16 18.18
N ALA A 562 34.38 -5.54 17.56
CA ALA A 562 35.34 -6.47 18.17
C ALA A 562 36.20 -5.77 19.24
N GLU A 563 36.67 -4.57 18.93
CA GLU A 563 37.59 -3.80 19.78
C GLU A 563 37.12 -2.35 19.90
N SER A 564 36.98 -1.85 21.13
CA SER A 564 36.54 -0.45 21.38
C SER A 564 37.67 0.56 21.16
N ASP A 565 38.91 0.16 21.30
CA ASP A 565 40.07 1.05 21.29
C ASP A 565 40.35 1.69 19.92
N ARG A 566 39.81 1.07 18.87
CA ARG A 566 39.95 1.53 17.48
C ARG A 566 38.74 2.39 17.01
N VAL A 567 37.72 2.55 17.83
CA VAL A 567 36.57 3.40 17.52
C VAL A 567 36.94 4.87 17.66
N ASP A 568 36.54 5.69 16.69
CA ASP A 568 36.81 7.13 16.69
C ASP A 568 36.34 7.78 18.01
N PRO A 569 37.18 8.58 18.69
CA PRO A 569 36.87 9.23 19.96
C PRO A 569 35.61 10.13 19.90
N ALA A 570 35.37 10.74 18.72
CA ALA A 570 34.16 11.56 18.55
C ALA A 570 32.90 10.71 18.49
N ALA A 571 32.96 9.52 17.91
CA ALA A 571 31.86 8.55 17.93
C ALA A 571 31.65 7.99 19.34
N LEU A 572 32.73 7.62 20.05
CA LEU A 572 32.65 7.07 21.42
C LEU A 572 31.89 7.98 22.40
N ARG A 573 32.09 9.30 22.29
CA ARG A 573 31.44 10.28 23.20
C ARG A 573 29.94 10.37 23.03
N ARG A 574 29.38 9.85 21.92
CA ARG A 574 27.96 9.93 21.57
C ARG A 574 27.18 8.70 21.99
N PHE A 575 27.86 7.65 22.43
CA PHE A 575 27.17 6.48 22.97
C PHE A 575 26.71 6.75 24.41
N SER A 576 25.42 6.53 24.66
CA SER A 576 24.79 6.66 25.98
C SER A 576 25.36 5.61 26.96
N PHE A 577 25.61 4.39 26.45
CA PHE A 577 26.17 3.30 27.22
C PHE A 577 27.28 2.60 26.41
N ARG A 578 28.29 2.16 27.13
CA ARG A 578 29.41 1.40 26.56
C ARG A 578 29.65 0.18 27.43
N ALA A 579 29.68 -1.00 26.86
CA ALA A 579 29.93 -2.23 27.57
C ALA A 579 30.93 -3.09 26.81
N THR A 580 31.88 -3.62 27.56
CA THR A 580 32.90 -4.56 27.04
C THR A 580 32.58 -5.96 27.53
N LEU A 581 32.20 -6.81 26.57
CA LEU A 581 32.00 -8.24 26.83
C LEU A 581 33.37 -8.95 26.81
N ARG A 582 33.53 -9.88 27.73
CA ARG A 582 34.74 -10.65 27.92
C ARG A 582 34.49 -12.13 27.74
N PHE A 583 35.53 -12.92 27.70
CA PHE A 583 35.42 -14.36 27.77
C PHE A 583 34.77 -14.82 29.09
N LEU A 584 34.18 -15.99 29.08
CA LEU A 584 33.51 -16.55 30.23
C LEU A 584 34.48 -16.74 31.41
N THR A 585 34.00 -16.45 32.61
CA THR A 585 34.72 -16.80 33.85
C THR A 585 34.59 -18.31 34.12
N ALA A 586 35.47 -18.88 34.94
CA ALA A 586 35.42 -20.30 35.29
C ALA A 586 34.05 -20.71 35.86
N ALA A 587 33.40 -19.84 36.64
CA ALA A 587 32.06 -20.09 37.15
C ALA A 587 30.99 -20.14 36.05
N GLN A 588 31.09 -19.23 35.06
CA GLN A 588 30.21 -19.20 33.90
C GLN A 588 30.47 -20.38 32.95
N VAL A 589 31.71 -20.80 32.78
CA VAL A 589 32.07 -22.03 32.04
C VAL A 589 31.38 -23.25 32.62
N ARG A 590 31.45 -23.45 33.96
CA ARG A 590 30.73 -24.53 34.63
C ARG A 590 29.23 -24.45 34.43
N ARG A 591 28.66 -23.27 34.59
CA ARG A 591 27.22 -23.03 34.37
C ARG A 591 26.81 -23.33 32.91
N ALA A 592 27.58 -22.86 31.92
CA ALA A 592 27.32 -23.12 30.50
C ALA A 592 27.40 -24.61 30.17
N PHE A 593 28.40 -25.33 30.74
CA PHE A 593 28.56 -26.76 30.52
C PHE A 593 27.37 -27.55 31.08
N GLN A 594 26.96 -27.24 32.30
CA GLN A 594 25.79 -27.88 32.93
C GLN A 594 24.49 -27.57 32.17
N ALA A 595 24.29 -26.28 31.78
CA ALA A 595 23.05 -25.88 31.11
C ALA A 595 22.93 -26.49 29.69
N MET A 596 24.04 -26.63 28.96
CA MET A 596 24.00 -27.07 27.56
C MET A 596 24.21 -28.57 27.36
N PHE A 597 24.88 -29.24 28.28
CA PHE A 597 25.17 -30.68 28.17
C PHE A 597 24.54 -31.52 29.28
N GLY A 598 23.95 -30.90 30.32
CA GLY A 598 23.34 -31.62 31.42
C GLY A 598 24.30 -32.34 32.35
N MET A 599 25.60 -32.04 32.26
CA MET A 599 26.69 -32.73 32.97
C MET A 599 27.56 -31.73 33.73
N ASP A 600 28.28 -32.20 34.77
CA ASP A 600 29.24 -31.38 35.47
C ASP A 600 30.51 -31.16 34.63
N ALA A 601 31.02 -29.92 34.67
CA ALA A 601 32.21 -29.56 33.92
C ALA A 601 33.46 -30.28 34.51
N PRO A 602 34.26 -30.97 33.69
CA PRO A 602 35.50 -31.56 34.15
C PRO A 602 36.51 -30.49 34.61
N ALA A 603 37.30 -30.80 35.67
CA ALA A 603 38.29 -29.89 36.21
C ALA A 603 39.31 -29.40 35.15
N ALA A 604 39.60 -30.21 34.14
CA ALA A 604 40.47 -29.85 33.02
C ALA A 604 39.97 -28.60 32.22
N LEU A 605 38.67 -28.34 32.23
CA LEU A 605 38.07 -27.20 31.54
C LEU A 605 38.33 -25.86 32.27
N GLU A 606 38.66 -25.88 33.57
CA GLU A 606 38.97 -24.67 34.34
C GLU A 606 40.27 -23.99 33.85
N SER A 607 41.17 -24.73 33.23
CA SER A 607 42.38 -24.21 32.64
C SER A 607 42.19 -23.60 31.24
N VAL A 608 41.04 -23.85 30.60
CA VAL A 608 40.74 -23.33 29.25
C VAL A 608 40.24 -21.92 29.38
N THR A 609 41.09 -20.99 28.94
CA THR A 609 40.75 -19.56 28.86
C THR A 609 40.16 -19.25 27.51
N ARG A 610 39.47 -18.11 27.38
CA ARG A 610 38.94 -17.56 26.10
C ARG A 610 37.76 -18.33 25.51
N LEU A 611 36.96 -19.03 26.35
CA LEU A 611 35.68 -19.58 25.94
C LEU A 611 34.60 -18.51 25.88
N THR A 612 33.72 -18.64 24.90
CA THR A 612 32.52 -17.81 24.73
C THR A 612 31.28 -18.69 24.70
N PRO A 613 30.08 -18.16 24.93
CA PRO A 613 28.83 -18.93 24.81
C PRO A 613 28.65 -19.60 23.44
N ALA A 614 29.13 -18.99 22.37
CA ALA A 614 29.03 -19.55 21.02
C ALA A 614 29.83 -20.84 20.83
N ASP A 615 30.91 -21.05 21.58
CA ASP A 615 31.71 -22.27 21.49
C ASP A 615 30.94 -23.49 22.00
N PHE A 616 30.21 -23.28 23.07
CA PHE A 616 29.33 -24.31 23.62
C PHE A 616 28.21 -24.69 22.64
N LEU A 617 27.59 -23.69 21.99
CA LEU A 617 26.57 -23.92 20.95
C LEU A 617 27.15 -24.66 19.74
N ALA A 618 28.36 -24.30 19.32
CA ALA A 618 29.05 -24.97 18.20
C ALA A 618 29.35 -26.44 18.51
N VAL A 619 29.85 -26.71 19.72
CA VAL A 619 30.13 -28.10 20.18
C VAL A 619 28.82 -28.88 20.30
N ARG A 620 27.77 -28.31 20.91
CA ARG A 620 26.44 -28.95 21.03
C ARG A 620 25.85 -29.30 19.65
N ARG A 621 25.92 -28.39 18.70
CA ARG A 621 25.45 -28.64 17.32
C ARG A 621 26.26 -29.74 16.63
N ARG A 622 27.58 -29.72 16.81
CA ARG A 622 28.47 -30.74 16.23
C ARG A 622 28.18 -32.14 16.80
N THR A 623 28.00 -32.25 18.11
CA THR A 623 27.69 -33.52 18.78
C THR A 623 26.32 -34.05 18.43
N ALA A 624 25.33 -33.18 18.27
CA ALA A 624 23.99 -33.56 17.81
C ALA A 624 24.03 -34.17 16.39
N ILE A 625 24.88 -33.62 15.49
CA ILE A 625 25.04 -34.16 14.13
C ILE A 625 25.80 -35.51 14.16
N LEU A 626 26.84 -35.63 15.00
CA LEU A 626 27.70 -36.82 15.04
C LEU A 626 27.13 -37.97 15.86
N GLY A 627 26.01 -37.75 16.59
CA GLY A 627 25.39 -38.77 17.45
C GLY A 627 26.31 -39.25 18.60
N ARG A 628 27.28 -38.47 19.02
CA ARG A 628 28.26 -38.79 20.07
C ARG A 628 28.22 -37.68 21.14
N CYS A 629 27.65 -37.96 22.29
CA CYS A 629 27.54 -36.96 23.34
C CYS A 629 27.57 -37.48 24.78
N ASP A 630 28.22 -38.65 25.05
CA ASP A 630 28.05 -39.33 26.34
C ASP A 630 29.26 -39.16 27.28
N ASP A 631 30.30 -38.38 26.93
CA ASP A 631 31.47 -38.22 27.78
C ASP A 631 31.88 -36.74 27.96
N ALA A 632 31.83 -36.27 29.20
CA ALA A 632 32.19 -34.92 29.60
C ALA A 632 33.64 -34.52 29.22
N ARG A 633 34.57 -35.49 29.20
CA ARG A 633 35.96 -35.23 28.82
C ARG A 633 36.11 -34.96 27.33
N SER A 634 35.42 -35.72 26.51
CA SER A 634 35.40 -35.50 25.06
C SER A 634 34.82 -34.14 24.70
N LEU A 635 33.74 -33.72 25.36
CA LEU A 635 33.13 -32.39 25.19
C LEU A 635 34.11 -31.28 25.61
N ALA A 636 34.79 -31.46 26.76
CA ALA A 636 35.79 -30.49 27.22
C ALA A 636 36.97 -30.37 26.25
N ALA A 637 37.43 -31.47 25.65
CA ALA A 637 38.51 -31.47 24.65
C ALA A 637 38.05 -30.71 23.35
N MET A 638 36.80 -30.89 22.91
CA MET A 638 36.23 -30.15 21.78
C MET A 638 36.18 -28.63 22.06
N LEU A 639 35.74 -28.25 23.28
CA LEU A 639 35.74 -26.83 23.69
C LEU A 639 37.14 -26.24 23.76
N ALA A 640 38.13 -26.99 24.24
CA ALA A 640 39.51 -26.57 24.28
C ALA A 640 40.04 -26.30 22.86
N THR A 641 39.70 -27.16 21.89
CA THR A 641 40.07 -26.99 20.48
C THR A 641 39.42 -25.70 19.88
N GLU A 642 38.19 -25.37 20.20
CA GLU A 642 37.52 -24.12 19.77
C GLU A 642 38.23 -22.88 20.35
N ALA A 643 38.68 -22.94 21.61
CA ALA A 643 39.41 -21.86 22.25
C ALA A 643 40.83 -21.64 21.64
N GLU A 644 41.53 -22.74 21.30
CA GLU A 644 42.84 -22.69 20.65
C GLU A 644 42.79 -22.14 19.23
N GLY A 645 41.75 -22.47 18.45
CA GLY A 645 41.58 -21.98 17.08
C GLY A 645 41.53 -20.45 16.98
N ARG A 646 41.23 -19.74 18.07
CA ARG A 646 41.26 -18.26 18.12
C ARG A 646 42.61 -17.65 18.35
N VAL A 647 43.60 -18.42 18.79
CA VAL A 647 44.98 -17.92 19.02
C VAL A 647 45.67 -17.66 17.68
N GLY A 648 45.27 -18.35 16.60
CA GLY A 648 45.89 -18.22 15.27
C GLY A 648 45.44 -17.00 14.44
N VAL A 649 44.40 -16.27 14.83
CA VAL A 649 43.86 -15.15 14.04
C VAL A 649 44.40 -13.78 14.45
N GLY A 650 45.19 -13.70 15.53
CA GLY A 650 45.80 -12.45 16.04
C GLY A 650 47.23 -12.20 15.59
N GLY A 651 47.84 -13.08 14.78
CA GLY A 651 49.17 -12.88 14.22
C GLY A 651 49.09 -12.67 12.71
N GLU A 652 49.64 -11.55 12.24
CA GLU A 652 49.93 -11.12 10.87
C GLU A 652 49.39 -12.03 9.75
N MET A 653 48.36 -11.58 9.06
CA MET A 653 47.98 -12.12 7.75
C MET A 653 49.09 -11.76 6.74
N GLY A 654 50.16 -12.54 6.74
CA GLY A 654 51.03 -12.64 5.59
C GLY A 654 50.26 -13.32 4.47
N VAL A 655 49.91 -12.56 3.45
CA VAL A 655 49.33 -13.06 2.21
C VAL A 655 50.36 -13.93 1.51
N GLY A 656 50.39 -15.23 1.82
CA GLY A 656 51.16 -16.23 1.12
C GLY A 656 50.43 -16.66 -0.15
N PHE A 657 50.64 -15.98 -1.24
CA PHE A 657 50.39 -16.53 -2.58
C PHE A 657 51.35 -17.68 -2.81
N GLY A 658 50.92 -18.92 -2.62
CA GLY A 658 51.62 -20.11 -3.07
C GLY A 658 51.81 -20.05 -4.60
N ARG A 659 53.04 -19.85 -5.03
CA ARG A 659 53.44 -20.04 -6.44
C ARG A 659 53.27 -21.51 -6.81
N PHE A 660 52.32 -21.79 -7.66
CA PHE A 660 52.35 -23.01 -8.49
C PHE A 660 53.47 -22.84 -9.53
N GLY A 661 54.60 -23.51 -9.33
CA GLY A 661 55.63 -23.67 -10.33
C GLY A 661 55.21 -24.74 -11.35
N PRO A 662 55.56 -24.59 -12.64
CA PRO A 662 55.33 -25.61 -13.64
C PRO A 662 56.39 -26.71 -13.52
N GLY A 663 55.99 -27.92 -13.10
CA GLY A 663 56.80 -29.11 -13.18
C GLY A 663 56.57 -29.79 -14.51
N GLY A 664 57.63 -29.95 -15.30
CA GLY A 664 57.65 -30.57 -16.60
C GLY A 664 57.70 -32.11 -16.56
N THR A 665 57.53 -32.60 -17.73
CA THR A 665 57.60 -33.87 -18.46
C THR A 665 56.28 -34.61 -18.55
#